data_b247db39e9f48109a482d23325122186
#
_entry.id   b247db39e9f48109a482d23325122186
#
_cell.length_a   1.000
_cell.length_b   1.000
_cell.length_c   1.000
_cell.angle_alpha   90.00
_cell.angle_beta   90.00
_cell.angle_gamma   90.00
#
_symmetry.space_group_name_H-M   'P 1'
#
loop_
_entity.id
_entity.type
_entity.pdbx_description
1 polymer ?
#
loop_
_entity_poly.entity_id
_entity_poly.type
_entity_poly.pdbx_seq_one_letter_code
_entity_poly.pdbx_strand_id
1 'polypeptide(L)'
;MSILPGFALVVLLLAASSAAADGFVLKKDVVLGSPAAAGVAGPMFVMANQIESTAPNVIVATGNVEARQAGQNFFADWLRYDTTLNFVDARGQVRLEQPTLWVSGDTLKFNLNDYSGELTQPTYQLIPQQGRGIAPPLQQGSGNALPMQQGRGNAERIDFIDANNSTLADATYTTCPVGNDDWFLQVGELDLDKTRQIGTAHNATVRFLGVPILYTPWLDFPLNNNRKSGVLAPTFGTTQRSGADIVVPYYLNLAPNYDATLYPRLLSKRGLLLGGEFRYLLSEAGGVNRLDYLANDRQLDRSRWEAVLNNTYRLSPTTQVGMLYNRVSDDDYFRDFSNQAAITSISNLNQEIWIRSQHSNWNAELRAQIFQTLQDSTSPTPITPPYARLPQAHLGMTQTFGPGIEFKLEADATYFSNPSMVEGARVLAYPTLRLPLTNSFGFITPQIGWSSTYYALDSSAPERRISRNLPIFSLDSGVTFDRPFSLGGTDYEQTLEPRAYYVYAPYRDQSAIPVFDTAQLDFGYAQMWTENQFIGGDRINDANQLTLAVTSRFTEAATGLERLQITLGQRYYFDSQQVTLPGVAPRTSNTTDVLVAFSGQITHDWLIGGSGQFDTQNGSTISQKLGASYRPGPGRVLNLSYNFITQNTNQIDLSAQWPLAQRWYGMFRYNYSYFDNKLVEGLAGLEYNGGCWLLRGAVQRLATKDAQSTDSFFFQLELNGMGSIGSNPLHVLKQSVPGYLPSNEIFPTPNENLPTP
;
A
#
# COMPACT_ATOMS: atom_id res chain seq x y z
N MET A 1 31.53 42.08 -20.81
CA MET A 1 31.33 42.19 -22.25
C MET A 1 30.17 41.25 -22.54
N SER A 2 28.98 41.73 -22.59
CA SER A 2 28.14 42.20 -23.72
C SER A 2 27.88 41.05 -24.70
N ILE A 3 26.68 40.65 -25.13
CA ILE A 3 25.43 41.38 -25.46
C ILE A 3 24.33 40.32 -25.76
N LEU A 4 23.11 40.53 -25.33
CA LEU A 4 21.82 40.08 -25.90
C LEU A 4 21.57 40.88 -27.22
N PRO A 5 20.45 40.68 -28.05
CA PRO A 5 19.22 39.90 -27.95
C PRO A 5 18.75 39.32 -29.32
N GLY A 6 17.55 38.68 -29.34
CA GLY A 6 16.88 38.30 -30.58
C GLY A 6 15.39 38.07 -30.43
N PHE A 7 14.60 39.02 -30.88
CA PHE A 7 13.14 39.04 -31.04
C PHE A 7 12.67 38.12 -32.17
N ALA A 8 11.49 37.55 -32.06
CA ALA A 8 10.69 37.07 -33.18
C ALA A 8 9.20 37.35 -32.98
N LEU A 9 8.68 38.04 -33.93
CA LEU A 9 7.36 38.61 -34.17
C LEU A 9 6.42 37.55 -34.75
N VAL A 10 5.18 37.51 -34.29
CA VAL A 10 4.09 36.69 -34.85
C VAL A 10 3.19 37.56 -35.70
N VAL A 11 2.91 37.10 -36.92
CA VAL A 11 1.99 37.74 -37.87
C VAL A 11 0.64 37.03 -37.84
N LEU A 12 -0.42 37.86 -37.64
CA LEU A 12 -1.83 37.48 -37.80
C LEU A 12 -2.18 37.28 -39.28
N LEU A 13 -2.99 36.29 -39.58
CA LEU A 13 -3.79 36.22 -40.84
C LEU A 13 -5.26 36.02 -40.48
N LEU A 14 -6.02 37.07 -40.83
CA LEU A 14 -7.49 37.08 -40.86
C LEU A 14 -7.98 36.39 -42.14
N ALA A 15 -8.93 35.46 -41.98
CA ALA A 15 -9.81 35.07 -43.09
C ALA A 15 -11.25 35.23 -42.62
N ALA A 16 -11.95 36.12 -43.30
CA ALA A 16 -13.36 36.39 -43.12
C ALA A 16 -14.19 35.37 -43.93
N SER A 17 -15.24 34.80 -43.31
CA SER A 17 -16.37 34.23 -44.06
C SER A 17 -17.69 34.51 -43.32
N SER A 18 -18.52 35.26 -44.03
CA SER A 18 -19.99 35.43 -44.07
C SER A 18 -20.84 35.11 -42.82
N ALA A 19 -21.52 36.17 -42.41
CA ALA A 19 -22.55 36.24 -41.40
C ALA A 19 -23.80 35.41 -41.74
N ALA A 20 -24.28 34.65 -40.74
CA ALA A 20 -25.68 34.40 -40.52
C ALA A 20 -26.05 35.04 -39.15
N ALA A 21 -27.14 35.82 -39.19
CA ALA A 21 -27.60 36.58 -38.02
C ALA A 21 -28.27 35.62 -37.02
N ASP A 22 -27.57 35.26 -36.00
CA ASP A 22 -28.16 34.65 -34.80
C ASP A 22 -28.14 35.69 -33.67
N GLY A 23 -29.28 35.78 -32.98
CA GLY A 23 -29.51 36.78 -31.95
C GLY A 23 -28.47 36.72 -30.82
N PHE A 24 -28.26 37.85 -30.16
CA PHE A 24 -27.37 37.98 -29.03
C PHE A 24 -27.71 36.97 -27.94
N VAL A 25 -26.92 35.92 -27.83
CA VAL A 25 -26.95 34.98 -26.68
C VAL A 25 -25.99 35.53 -25.64
N LEU A 26 -26.50 35.82 -24.44
CA LEU A 26 -25.68 36.19 -23.32
C LEU A 26 -24.68 35.04 -23.02
N LYS A 27 -23.39 35.31 -23.14
CA LYS A 27 -22.33 34.34 -22.80
C LYS A 27 -22.47 33.93 -21.36
N LYS A 28 -22.78 32.64 -21.12
CA LYS A 28 -23.02 32.03 -19.80
C LYS A 28 -21.77 31.80 -18.98
N ASP A 29 -20.59 32.14 -19.46
CA ASP A 29 -19.31 31.89 -18.80
C ASP A 29 -18.42 33.13 -18.83
N VAL A 30 -18.77 34.11 -18.00
CA VAL A 30 -17.78 35.06 -17.52
C VAL A 30 -17.75 34.94 -16.01
N VAL A 31 -16.78 34.20 -15.51
CA VAL A 31 -16.35 34.32 -14.09
C VAL A 31 -15.72 35.70 -13.98
N LEU A 32 -16.53 36.70 -13.66
CA LEU A 32 -16.09 38.03 -13.27
C LEU A 32 -15.73 37.99 -11.80
N GLY A 33 -14.41 37.95 -11.53
CA GLY A 33 -13.86 38.26 -10.21
C GLY A 33 -13.52 37.04 -9.38
N SER A 34 -12.30 37.07 -8.84
CA SER A 34 -11.90 36.27 -7.66
C SER A 34 -12.95 36.42 -6.55
N PRO A 35 -13.19 35.37 -5.73
CA PRO A 35 -14.12 35.51 -4.62
C PRO A 35 -13.73 36.73 -3.80
N ALA A 36 -14.62 37.70 -3.71
CA ALA A 36 -14.46 38.86 -2.86
C ALA A 36 -14.20 38.36 -1.43
N ALA A 37 -13.20 38.95 -0.79
CA ALA A 37 -12.95 38.72 0.63
C ALA A 37 -14.27 38.83 1.39
N ALA A 38 -14.55 37.89 2.26
CA ALA A 38 -15.73 37.88 3.11
C ALA A 38 -15.85 39.21 3.83
N GLY A 39 -16.91 40.00 3.53
CA GLY A 39 -17.18 41.26 4.20
C GLY A 39 -17.80 42.38 3.38
N VAL A 40 -17.93 42.29 2.06
CA VAL A 40 -18.63 43.31 1.27
C VAL A 40 -19.82 42.65 0.56
N ALA A 41 -20.99 42.82 1.12
CA ALA A 41 -22.25 42.42 0.47
C ALA A 41 -22.42 43.28 -0.78
N GLY A 42 -22.28 42.67 -1.97
CA GLY A 42 -22.62 43.31 -3.23
C GLY A 42 -24.14 43.56 -3.34
N PRO A 43 -24.61 44.38 -4.32
CA PRO A 43 -26.02 44.64 -4.50
C PRO A 43 -26.80 43.32 -4.70
N MET A 44 -27.99 43.24 -4.11
CA MET A 44 -28.93 42.18 -4.34
C MET A 44 -29.75 42.51 -5.59
N PHE A 45 -29.83 41.56 -6.53
CA PHE A 45 -30.70 41.67 -7.71
C PHE A 45 -31.91 40.78 -7.47
N VAL A 46 -33.12 41.32 -7.54
CA VAL A 46 -34.37 40.60 -7.35
C VAL A 46 -35.19 40.66 -8.65
N MET A 47 -35.66 39.51 -9.13
CA MET A 47 -36.59 39.35 -10.23
C MET A 47 -37.83 38.60 -9.75
N ALA A 48 -39.01 38.99 -10.20
CA ALA A 48 -40.28 38.32 -9.88
C ALA A 48 -41.33 38.66 -10.95
N ASN A 49 -42.45 37.94 -10.97
CA ASN A 49 -43.58 38.31 -11.85
C ASN A 49 -44.21 39.66 -11.44
N GLN A 50 -44.23 39.94 -10.15
CA GLN A 50 -44.74 41.19 -9.61
C GLN A 50 -43.88 41.64 -8.42
N ILE A 51 -43.49 42.92 -8.41
CA ILE A 51 -42.72 43.53 -7.34
C ILE A 51 -43.47 44.83 -6.90
N GLU A 52 -43.82 44.88 -5.64
CA GLU A 52 -44.54 46.01 -5.04
C GLU A 52 -43.77 46.59 -3.83
N SER A 53 -43.81 47.89 -3.68
CA SER A 53 -43.36 48.55 -2.45
C SER A 53 -44.58 48.83 -1.59
N THR A 54 -44.83 48.00 -0.60
CA THR A 54 -46.01 48.11 0.29
C THR A 54 -45.85 49.14 1.41
N ALA A 55 -44.62 49.55 1.68
CA ALA A 55 -44.25 50.65 2.57
C ALA A 55 -42.91 51.25 2.11
N PRO A 56 -42.47 52.43 2.57
CA PRO A 56 -41.24 53.08 2.10
C PRO A 56 -39.98 52.22 2.14
N ASN A 57 -39.97 51.24 3.03
CA ASN A 57 -38.78 50.35 3.22
C ASN A 57 -39.11 48.87 3.12
N VAL A 58 -40.30 48.49 2.58
CA VAL A 58 -40.72 47.09 2.43
C VAL A 58 -40.99 46.77 0.98
N ILE A 59 -40.27 45.81 0.46
CA ILE A 59 -40.45 45.26 -0.90
C ILE A 59 -41.12 43.90 -0.77
N VAL A 60 -42.19 43.67 -1.53
CA VAL A 60 -42.84 42.37 -1.67
C VAL A 60 -42.73 41.94 -3.13
N ALA A 61 -42.15 40.75 -3.35
CA ALA A 61 -42.03 40.11 -4.65
C ALA A 61 -42.91 38.86 -4.69
N THR A 62 -43.67 38.67 -5.76
CA THR A 62 -44.60 37.54 -5.90
C THR A 62 -44.48 36.89 -7.23
N GLY A 63 -44.49 35.56 -7.23
CA GLY A 63 -44.43 34.68 -8.40
C GLY A 63 -43.02 34.59 -9.01
N ASN A 64 -42.47 33.36 -8.99
CA ASN A 64 -41.12 33.03 -9.51
C ASN A 64 -40.04 34.02 -9.04
N VAL A 65 -40.01 34.28 -7.74
CA VAL A 65 -39.04 35.22 -7.15
C VAL A 65 -37.65 34.58 -7.25
N GLU A 66 -36.73 35.32 -7.81
CA GLU A 66 -35.30 35.01 -7.87
C GLU A 66 -34.49 36.19 -7.32
N ALA A 67 -33.67 35.93 -6.31
CA ALA A 67 -32.76 36.95 -5.76
C ALA A 67 -31.33 36.42 -5.86
N ARG A 68 -30.40 37.26 -6.34
CA ARG A 68 -28.99 36.92 -6.51
C ARG A 68 -28.12 37.93 -5.74
N GLN A 69 -27.21 37.42 -4.94
CA GLN A 69 -26.22 38.23 -4.22
C GLN A 69 -24.92 37.42 -4.04
N ALA A 70 -23.77 37.96 -4.45
CA ALA A 70 -22.44 37.48 -4.14
C ALA A 70 -22.23 35.95 -4.35
N GLY A 71 -22.76 35.41 -5.47
CA GLY A 71 -22.62 33.98 -5.81
C GLY A 71 -23.61 33.04 -5.09
N GLN A 72 -24.61 33.59 -4.44
CA GLN A 72 -25.76 32.90 -3.88
C GLN A 72 -27.01 33.18 -4.72
N ASN A 73 -27.78 32.16 -5.03
CA ASN A 73 -29.07 32.30 -5.69
C ASN A 73 -30.17 31.84 -4.73
N PHE A 74 -31.19 32.65 -4.64
CA PHE A 74 -32.33 32.40 -3.77
C PHE A 74 -33.61 32.39 -4.62
N PHE A 75 -34.51 31.46 -4.38
CA PHE A 75 -35.77 31.32 -5.08
C PHE A 75 -36.91 31.14 -4.09
N ALA A 76 -38.11 31.67 -4.42
CA ALA A 76 -39.32 31.50 -3.65
C ALA A 76 -40.57 31.81 -4.50
N ASP A 77 -41.77 31.45 -4.04
CA ASP A 77 -43.02 31.88 -4.68
C ASP A 77 -43.42 33.29 -4.17
N TRP A 78 -43.03 33.65 -2.96
CA TRP A 78 -43.30 34.93 -2.32
C TRP A 78 -42.12 35.32 -1.42
N LEU A 79 -41.73 36.59 -1.50
CA LEU A 79 -40.65 37.17 -0.69
C LEU A 79 -41.03 38.55 -0.21
N ARG A 80 -40.86 38.83 1.08
CA ARG A 80 -40.91 40.13 1.69
C ARG A 80 -39.51 40.53 2.20
N TYR A 81 -39.01 41.63 1.77
CA TYR A 81 -37.74 42.19 2.22
C TYR A 81 -37.96 43.53 2.89
N ASP A 82 -37.56 43.64 4.15
CA ASP A 82 -37.56 44.87 4.92
C ASP A 82 -36.15 45.48 4.90
N THR A 83 -35.97 46.56 4.17
CA THR A 83 -34.66 47.18 3.96
C THR A 83 -34.12 47.91 5.23
N THR A 84 -34.98 48.27 6.19
CA THR A 84 -34.58 48.91 7.46
C THR A 84 -34.06 47.86 8.44
N LEU A 85 -34.77 46.78 8.55
CA LEU A 85 -34.40 45.64 9.43
C LEU A 85 -33.42 44.69 8.77
N ASN A 86 -33.22 44.84 7.45
CA ASN A 86 -32.46 43.92 6.62
C ASN A 86 -32.93 42.45 6.76
N PHE A 87 -34.25 42.27 6.82
CA PHE A 87 -34.92 41.02 7.13
C PHE A 87 -35.69 40.48 5.94
N VAL A 88 -35.51 39.20 5.67
CA VAL A 88 -36.17 38.43 4.60
C VAL A 88 -37.18 37.46 5.20
N ASP A 89 -38.45 37.51 4.72
CA ASP A 89 -39.47 36.47 4.95
C ASP A 89 -39.86 35.91 3.57
N ALA A 90 -39.65 34.64 3.37
CA ALA A 90 -39.93 33.98 2.09
C ALA A 90 -40.74 32.72 2.30
N ARG A 91 -41.62 32.41 1.34
CA ARG A 91 -42.59 31.31 1.42
C ARG A 91 -42.83 30.69 0.06
N GLY A 92 -43.15 29.40 0.11
CA GLY A 92 -43.43 28.58 -1.08
C GLY A 92 -42.19 28.28 -1.89
N GLN A 93 -41.81 27.00 -1.97
CA GLN A 93 -40.67 26.47 -2.69
C GLN A 93 -39.36 27.25 -2.47
N VAL A 94 -39.14 27.64 -1.22
CA VAL A 94 -37.92 28.37 -0.84
C VAL A 94 -36.70 27.52 -1.20
N ARG A 95 -35.73 28.09 -1.95
CA ARG A 95 -34.51 27.39 -2.35
C ARG A 95 -33.33 28.35 -2.30
N LEU A 96 -32.28 27.92 -1.61
CA LEU A 96 -30.99 28.60 -1.57
C LEU A 96 -29.93 27.73 -2.24
N GLU A 97 -29.25 28.28 -3.22
CA GLU A 97 -28.13 27.66 -3.93
C GLU A 97 -26.84 28.40 -3.61
N GLN A 98 -25.88 27.66 -3.08
CA GLN A 98 -24.50 28.09 -2.85
C GLN A 98 -23.54 27.14 -3.56
N PRO A 99 -22.25 27.51 -3.79
CA PRO A 99 -21.29 26.65 -4.49
C PRO A 99 -21.11 25.27 -3.86
N THR A 100 -21.36 25.13 -2.55
CA THR A 100 -21.14 23.91 -1.76
C THR A 100 -22.39 23.34 -1.14
N LEU A 101 -23.50 24.04 -1.23
CA LEU A 101 -24.74 23.66 -0.57
C LEU A 101 -25.94 24.05 -1.42
N TRP A 102 -26.84 23.13 -1.62
CA TRP A 102 -28.18 23.36 -2.09
C TRP A 102 -29.15 23.03 -0.96
N VAL A 103 -30.04 23.94 -0.63
CA VAL A 103 -31.07 23.69 0.40
C VAL A 103 -32.41 24.26 -0.06
N SER A 104 -33.49 23.54 0.17
CA SER A 104 -34.88 23.96 -0.06
C SER A 104 -35.73 23.75 1.19
N GLY A 105 -36.82 24.49 1.32
CA GLY A 105 -37.76 24.35 2.43
C GLY A 105 -39.06 25.12 2.17
N ASP A 106 -39.99 25.09 3.12
CA ASP A 106 -41.33 25.71 2.98
C ASP A 106 -41.30 27.19 3.25
N THR A 107 -40.66 27.62 4.35
CA THR A 107 -40.61 29.04 4.78
C THR A 107 -39.23 29.35 5.30
N LEU A 108 -38.72 30.55 4.93
CA LEU A 108 -37.48 31.12 5.43
C LEU A 108 -37.75 32.46 6.07
N LYS A 109 -37.29 32.65 7.29
CA LYS A 109 -37.17 33.94 7.96
C LYS A 109 -35.70 34.17 8.27
N PHE A 110 -35.09 35.23 7.73
CA PHE A 110 -33.65 35.40 7.81
C PHE A 110 -33.27 36.87 7.95
N ASN A 111 -32.40 37.17 8.90
CA ASN A 111 -31.82 38.47 9.12
C ASN A 111 -30.43 38.56 8.47
N LEU A 112 -30.28 39.45 7.51
CA LEU A 112 -29.03 39.63 6.74
C LEU A 112 -27.95 40.42 7.52
N ASN A 113 -28.27 41.04 8.67
CA ASN A 113 -27.28 41.79 9.47
C ASN A 113 -26.41 40.83 10.32
N ASP A 114 -27.02 39.83 10.94
CA ASP A 114 -26.38 38.89 11.84
C ASP A 114 -26.41 37.46 11.35
N TYR A 115 -27.03 37.24 10.17
CA TYR A 115 -27.19 35.92 9.53
C TYR A 115 -27.99 34.91 10.39
N SER A 116 -28.84 35.41 11.26
CA SER A 116 -29.75 34.59 12.06
C SER A 116 -31.07 34.32 11.34
N GLY A 117 -31.70 33.21 11.62
CA GLY A 117 -32.97 32.89 10.97
C GLY A 117 -33.41 31.45 11.14
N GLU A 118 -34.51 31.11 10.48
CA GLU A 118 -35.15 29.81 10.55
C GLU A 118 -35.61 29.37 9.16
N LEU A 119 -35.34 28.13 8.79
CA LEU A 119 -35.86 27.46 7.59
C LEU A 119 -36.62 26.21 8.03
N THR A 120 -37.88 26.11 7.62
CA THR A 120 -38.75 24.98 7.97
C THR A 120 -38.75 23.91 6.90
N GLN A 121 -38.85 22.63 7.32
CA GLN A 121 -38.88 21.44 6.47
C GLN A 121 -37.75 21.42 5.40
N PRO A 122 -36.50 21.67 5.81
CA PRO A 122 -35.42 21.74 4.84
C PRO A 122 -35.08 20.37 4.26
N THR A 123 -34.85 20.36 2.94
CA THR A 123 -34.11 19.29 2.24
C THR A 123 -32.79 19.88 1.75
N TYR A 124 -31.70 19.23 2.01
CA TYR A 124 -30.37 19.75 1.64
C TYR A 124 -29.52 18.73 0.90
N GLN A 125 -28.62 19.25 0.07
CA GLN A 125 -27.62 18.49 -0.65
C GLN A 125 -26.26 19.21 -0.56
N LEU A 126 -25.26 18.49 -0.07
CA LEU A 126 -23.88 18.95 -0.02
C LEU A 126 -23.22 18.67 -1.36
N ILE A 127 -22.61 19.70 -1.96
CA ILE A 127 -21.90 19.60 -3.23
C ILE A 127 -20.40 19.64 -2.94
N PRO A 128 -19.64 18.57 -3.24
CA PRO A 128 -18.20 18.58 -3.04
C PRO A 128 -17.55 19.65 -3.92
N GLN A 129 -16.68 20.47 -3.36
CA GLN A 129 -15.80 21.30 -4.17
C GLN A 129 -14.80 20.39 -4.90
N GLN A 130 -14.79 20.44 -6.23
CA GLN A 130 -13.70 19.86 -7.02
C GLN A 130 -12.42 20.67 -6.72
N GLY A 131 -11.66 20.21 -5.73
CA GLY A 131 -10.34 20.75 -5.45
C GLY A 131 -9.42 20.48 -6.65
N ARG A 132 -8.90 21.53 -7.27
CA ARG A 132 -7.66 21.47 -8.04
C ARG A 132 -6.53 21.10 -7.06
N GLY A 133 -6.37 19.84 -6.76
CA GLY A 133 -5.33 19.31 -5.87
C GLY A 133 -4.67 18.12 -6.52
N ILE A 134 -3.37 18.23 -6.79
CA ILE A 134 -2.43 17.17 -7.06
C ILE A 134 -2.72 16.03 -6.06
N ALA A 135 -3.02 14.84 -6.56
CA ALA A 135 -3.19 13.66 -5.72
C ALA A 135 -1.97 13.50 -4.81
N PRO A 136 -2.13 13.41 -3.48
CA PRO A 136 -1.00 13.14 -2.61
C PRO A 136 -0.46 11.73 -2.90
N PRO A 137 0.86 11.52 -2.81
CA PRO A 137 1.44 10.20 -2.99
C PRO A 137 0.84 9.24 -1.97
N LEU A 138 0.51 8.05 -2.45
CA LEU A 138 -0.04 6.93 -1.67
C LEU A 138 0.81 6.66 -0.43
N GLN A 139 0.40 7.12 0.73
CA GLN A 139 0.92 6.64 2.00
C GLN A 139 0.09 5.43 2.43
N GLN A 140 0.72 4.28 2.42
CA GLN A 140 0.21 3.06 3.03
C GLN A 140 0.07 3.31 4.55
N GLY A 141 -1.14 3.18 5.07
CA GLY A 141 -1.36 2.98 6.50
C GLY A 141 -2.09 4.05 7.29
N SER A 142 -3.00 4.82 6.71
CA SER A 142 -3.99 5.57 7.51
C SER A 142 -5.37 5.42 6.91
N GLY A 143 -6.36 5.20 7.77
CA GLY A 143 -7.75 5.12 7.35
C GLY A 143 -8.10 6.29 6.45
N ASN A 144 -8.42 5.99 5.21
CA ASN A 144 -8.76 6.98 4.20
C ASN A 144 -9.96 7.80 4.70
N ALA A 145 -9.75 9.08 4.99
CA ALA A 145 -10.82 10.04 4.86
C ALA A 145 -11.16 10.08 3.37
N LEU A 146 -12.20 9.38 2.98
CA LEU A 146 -12.76 9.46 1.63
C LEU A 146 -13.11 10.94 1.36
N PRO A 147 -12.88 11.47 0.15
CA PRO A 147 -13.33 12.81 -0.20
C PRO A 147 -14.83 12.90 0.10
N MET A 148 -15.27 14.01 0.68
CA MET A 148 -16.69 14.22 1.01
C MET A 148 -17.53 13.87 -0.24
N GLN A 149 -18.20 12.74 -0.19
CA GLN A 149 -19.15 12.34 -1.21
C GLN A 149 -20.37 13.27 -1.12
N GLN A 150 -21.09 13.42 -2.22
CA GLN A 150 -22.34 14.16 -2.23
C GLN A 150 -23.24 13.62 -1.12
N GLY A 151 -23.42 14.39 -0.05
CA GLY A 151 -24.31 14.04 1.04
C GLY A 151 -25.66 14.74 0.86
N ARG A 152 -26.73 14.09 1.21
CA ARG A 152 -28.09 14.67 1.23
C ARG A 152 -28.81 14.34 2.53
N GLY A 153 -29.81 15.14 2.84
CA GLY A 153 -30.65 14.90 3.99
C GLY A 153 -31.85 15.82 4.04
N ASN A 154 -32.64 15.63 5.06
CA ASN A 154 -33.73 16.52 5.45
C ASN A 154 -33.68 16.78 6.94
N ALA A 155 -34.39 17.81 7.38
CA ALA A 155 -34.59 18.09 8.80
C ALA A 155 -36.00 18.67 9.02
N GLU A 156 -36.45 18.72 10.27
CA GLU A 156 -37.68 19.43 10.62
C GLU A 156 -37.47 20.94 10.50
N ARG A 157 -36.28 21.42 10.96
CA ARG A 157 -35.93 22.83 10.96
C ARG A 157 -34.41 23.03 10.94
N ILE A 158 -33.99 24.13 10.29
CA ILE A 158 -32.64 24.68 10.45
C ILE A 158 -32.78 26.02 11.14
N ASP A 159 -32.12 26.17 12.28
CA ASP A 159 -31.94 27.44 13.00
C ASP A 159 -30.55 27.97 12.69
N PHE A 160 -30.46 29.06 11.94
CA PHE A 160 -29.22 29.81 11.72
C PHE A 160 -29.00 30.71 12.92
N ILE A 161 -27.98 30.49 13.71
CA ILE A 161 -27.68 31.27 14.92
C ILE A 161 -26.86 32.51 14.52
N ASP A 162 -25.90 32.33 13.64
CA ASP A 162 -25.08 33.38 13.03
C ASP A 162 -24.45 32.88 11.70
N ALA A 163 -23.53 33.62 11.12
CA ALA A 163 -22.86 33.28 9.85
C ALA A 163 -22.10 31.96 9.90
N ASN A 164 -21.69 31.50 11.08
CA ASN A 164 -20.84 30.33 11.28
C ASN A 164 -21.52 29.19 12.01
N ASN A 165 -22.59 29.44 12.74
CA ASN A 165 -23.24 28.47 13.60
C ASN A 165 -24.68 28.21 13.15
N SER A 166 -25.05 26.95 13.04
CA SER A 166 -26.44 26.55 12.75
C SER A 166 -26.75 25.24 13.44
N THR A 167 -28.02 25.08 13.84
CA THR A 167 -28.57 23.86 14.47
C THR A 167 -29.68 23.28 13.60
N LEU A 168 -29.65 21.98 13.36
CA LEU A 168 -30.68 21.24 12.64
C LEU A 168 -31.43 20.34 13.63
N ALA A 169 -32.77 20.42 13.63
CA ALA A 169 -33.62 19.56 14.44
C ALA A 169 -34.11 18.37 13.61
N ASP A 170 -34.10 17.18 14.21
CA ASP A 170 -34.51 15.93 13.58
C ASP A 170 -33.92 15.73 12.17
N ALA A 171 -32.60 15.85 12.07
CA ALA A 171 -31.90 15.80 10.81
C ALA A 171 -31.58 14.38 10.37
N THR A 172 -31.57 14.17 9.05
CA THR A 172 -31.08 12.93 8.42
C THR A 172 -29.88 13.24 7.52
N TYR A 173 -28.99 12.28 7.35
CA TYR A 173 -27.85 12.39 6.42
C TYR A 173 -27.60 11.03 5.74
N THR A 174 -27.41 11.05 4.44
CA THR A 174 -27.00 9.87 3.65
C THR A 174 -26.15 10.28 2.44
N THR A 175 -25.33 9.37 1.94
CA THR A 175 -24.66 9.50 0.65
C THR A 175 -25.32 8.67 -0.46
N CYS A 176 -26.43 8.02 -0.15
CA CYS A 176 -27.20 7.30 -1.15
C CYS A 176 -27.82 8.26 -2.19
N PRO A 177 -27.95 7.85 -3.46
CA PRO A 177 -28.63 8.63 -4.49
C PRO A 177 -30.05 9.01 -4.10
N VAL A 178 -30.58 10.06 -4.70
CA VAL A 178 -31.96 10.48 -4.48
C VAL A 178 -32.93 9.32 -4.80
N GLY A 179 -33.84 9.05 -3.87
CA GLY A 179 -34.81 7.94 -3.99
C GLY A 179 -34.29 6.59 -3.44
N ASN A 180 -33.07 6.53 -2.95
CA ASN A 180 -32.52 5.36 -2.26
C ASN A 180 -32.18 5.74 -0.81
N ASP A 181 -32.85 5.14 0.16
CA ASP A 181 -32.63 5.33 1.60
C ASP A 181 -32.18 4.03 2.28
N ASP A 182 -31.38 3.21 1.57
CA ASP A 182 -30.82 1.97 2.11
C ASP A 182 -30.10 2.20 3.44
N TRP A 183 -29.40 3.33 3.57
CA TRP A 183 -28.86 3.76 4.84
C TRP A 183 -28.98 5.26 5.04
N PHE A 184 -29.17 5.67 6.28
CA PHE A 184 -29.11 7.06 6.71
C PHE A 184 -28.74 7.19 8.18
N LEU A 185 -28.08 8.28 8.51
CA LEU A 185 -27.87 8.74 9.86
C LEU A 185 -29.09 9.60 10.25
N GLN A 186 -29.77 9.27 11.32
CA GLN A 186 -30.83 10.08 11.93
C GLN A 186 -30.28 10.71 13.20
N VAL A 187 -30.47 12.04 13.37
CA VAL A 187 -29.90 12.82 14.47
C VAL A 187 -31.03 13.66 15.08
N GLY A 188 -31.20 13.59 16.39
CA GLY A 188 -32.22 14.42 17.05
C GLY A 188 -31.87 15.92 16.98
N GLU A 189 -30.59 16.27 17.18
CA GLU A 189 -30.07 17.62 17.06
C GLU A 189 -28.67 17.59 16.48
N LEU A 190 -28.41 18.43 15.48
CA LEU A 190 -27.12 18.55 14.80
C LEU A 190 -26.62 19.99 14.83
N ASP A 191 -25.60 20.25 15.63
CA ASP A 191 -24.91 21.53 15.68
C ASP A 191 -23.75 21.60 14.69
N LEU A 192 -23.72 22.62 13.87
CA LEU A 192 -22.67 22.89 12.89
C LEU A 192 -21.91 24.17 13.27
N ASP A 193 -20.65 24.03 13.65
CA ASP A 193 -19.72 25.14 13.95
C ASP A 193 -18.67 25.24 12.84
N LYS A 194 -18.87 26.18 11.92
CA LYS A 194 -17.96 26.43 10.80
C LYS A 194 -16.65 27.11 11.24
N THR A 195 -16.65 27.78 12.39
CA THR A 195 -15.42 28.41 12.92
C THR A 195 -14.47 27.35 13.43
N ARG A 196 -14.98 26.39 14.18
CA ARG A 196 -14.21 25.24 14.69
C ARG A 196 -14.12 24.10 13.68
N GLN A 197 -14.89 24.18 12.59
CA GLN A 197 -15.02 23.13 11.57
C GLN A 197 -15.47 21.78 12.17
N ILE A 198 -16.45 21.81 13.05
CA ILE A 198 -16.96 20.66 13.79
C ILE A 198 -18.47 20.56 13.63
N GLY A 199 -18.98 19.38 13.35
CA GLY A 199 -20.35 18.99 13.55
C GLY A 199 -20.50 18.16 14.82
N THR A 200 -21.51 18.48 15.64
CA THR A 200 -21.86 17.72 16.85
C THR A 200 -23.28 17.19 16.70
N ALA A 201 -23.42 15.87 16.71
CA ALA A 201 -24.69 15.20 16.59
C ALA A 201 -25.11 14.64 17.95
N HIS A 202 -26.35 14.93 18.37
CA HIS A 202 -26.96 14.39 19.57
C HIS A 202 -28.04 13.37 19.21
N ASN A 203 -28.08 12.24 19.95
CA ASN A 203 -29.01 11.14 19.72
C ASN A 203 -28.91 10.59 18.27
N ALA A 204 -27.69 10.31 17.84
CA ALA A 204 -27.42 9.84 16.50
C ALA A 204 -27.67 8.32 16.36
N THR A 205 -28.48 7.94 15.38
CA THR A 205 -28.83 6.55 15.06
C THR A 205 -28.51 6.27 13.60
N VAL A 206 -27.67 5.30 13.33
CA VAL A 206 -27.45 4.79 11.97
C VAL A 206 -28.53 3.74 11.68
N ARG A 207 -29.30 3.96 10.62
CA ARG A 207 -30.28 3.00 10.11
C ARG A 207 -29.77 2.38 8.81
N PHE A 208 -29.93 1.08 8.71
CA PHE A 208 -29.60 0.31 7.51
C PHE A 208 -30.77 -0.56 7.12
N LEU A 209 -31.31 -0.38 5.91
CA LEU A 209 -32.54 -1.03 5.42
C LEU A 209 -33.71 -0.88 6.41
N GLY A 210 -33.84 0.32 7.01
CA GLY A 210 -34.85 0.64 7.99
C GLY A 210 -34.56 0.17 9.42
N VAL A 211 -33.57 -0.70 9.65
CA VAL A 211 -33.21 -1.24 10.97
C VAL A 211 -32.15 -0.36 11.63
N PRO A 212 -32.31 0.06 12.90
CA PRO A 212 -31.28 0.75 13.65
C PRO A 212 -30.13 -0.23 13.97
N ILE A 213 -28.93 0.08 13.48
CA ILE A 213 -27.74 -0.80 13.64
C ILE A 213 -26.69 -0.23 14.59
N LEU A 214 -26.72 1.09 14.81
CA LEU A 214 -25.79 1.77 15.72
C LEU A 214 -26.51 2.97 16.33
N TYR A 215 -26.32 3.18 17.64
CA TYR A 215 -26.79 4.36 18.36
C TYR A 215 -25.65 4.95 19.18
N THR A 216 -25.56 6.29 19.18
CA THR A 216 -24.69 7.03 20.10
C THR A 216 -25.42 8.26 20.62
N PRO A 217 -25.38 8.54 21.93
CA PRO A 217 -26.00 9.73 22.48
C PRO A 217 -25.32 11.02 22.05
N TRP A 218 -24.06 10.91 21.64
CA TRP A 218 -23.24 12.06 21.23
C TRP A 218 -22.15 11.60 20.23
N LEU A 219 -21.94 12.40 19.18
CA LEU A 219 -20.95 12.15 18.14
C LEU A 219 -20.42 13.49 17.60
N ASP A 220 -19.12 13.69 17.64
CA ASP A 220 -18.46 14.80 16.96
C ASP A 220 -17.78 14.33 15.67
N PHE A 221 -17.85 15.13 14.62
CA PHE A 221 -17.15 14.88 13.37
C PHE A 221 -16.59 16.17 12.75
N PRO A 222 -15.49 16.12 12.00
CA PRO A 222 -14.97 17.28 11.29
C PRO A 222 -15.82 17.61 10.06
N LEU A 223 -16.07 18.91 9.82
CA LEU A 223 -16.74 19.40 8.61
C LEU A 223 -15.79 19.53 7.41
N ASN A 224 -14.52 19.25 7.61
CA ASN A 224 -13.47 19.28 6.59
C ASN A 224 -12.61 18.01 6.70
N ASN A 225 -11.54 17.92 5.89
CA ASN A 225 -10.61 16.78 5.92
C ASN A 225 -9.59 16.83 7.07
N ASN A 226 -9.78 17.72 8.08
CA ASN A 226 -8.89 17.79 9.23
C ASN A 226 -9.08 16.56 10.14
N ARG A 227 -7.96 16.09 10.69
CA ARG A 227 -7.98 15.00 11.67
C ARG A 227 -8.59 15.50 12.99
N LYS A 228 -9.42 14.68 13.62
CA LYS A 228 -10.04 14.95 14.92
C LYS A 228 -9.93 13.73 15.83
N SER A 229 -9.70 13.96 17.12
CA SER A 229 -9.76 12.89 18.12
C SER A 229 -11.17 12.33 18.25
N GLY A 230 -11.28 11.01 18.42
CA GLY A 230 -12.59 10.35 18.58
C GLY A 230 -12.51 8.85 18.49
N VAL A 231 -13.63 8.21 18.77
CA VAL A 231 -13.80 6.76 18.60
C VAL A 231 -13.83 6.43 17.12
N LEU A 232 -13.00 5.49 16.69
CA LEU A 232 -13.05 4.94 15.34
C LEU A 232 -14.06 3.79 15.28
N ALA A 233 -14.43 3.42 14.07
CA ALA A 233 -15.37 2.32 13.85
C ALA A 233 -14.87 1.03 14.54
N PRO A 234 -15.71 0.38 15.34
CA PRO A 234 -15.34 -0.84 16.03
C PRO A 234 -15.19 -1.99 15.04
N THR A 235 -14.24 -2.89 15.34
CA THR A 235 -14.08 -4.13 14.57
C THR A 235 -14.48 -5.34 15.41
N PHE A 236 -15.10 -6.32 14.74
CA PHE A 236 -15.56 -7.55 15.36
C PHE A 236 -15.02 -8.75 14.59
N GLY A 237 -14.57 -9.75 15.30
CA GLY A 237 -14.07 -10.98 14.71
C GLY A 237 -14.28 -12.16 15.65
N THR A 238 -13.95 -13.34 15.17
CA THR A 238 -13.88 -14.52 16.02
C THR A 238 -12.78 -15.45 15.54
N THR A 239 -12.08 -16.04 16.50
CA THR A 239 -11.09 -17.08 16.23
C THR A 239 -11.27 -18.22 17.22
N GLN A 240 -10.86 -19.43 16.86
CA GLN A 240 -10.95 -20.57 17.77
C GLN A 240 -10.11 -20.35 19.04
N ARG A 241 -8.97 -19.67 18.95
CA ARG A 241 -8.00 -19.48 20.03
C ARG A 241 -8.36 -18.36 20.99
N SER A 242 -8.87 -17.25 20.47
CA SER A 242 -9.15 -16.05 21.27
C SER A 242 -10.65 -15.85 21.55
N GLY A 243 -11.53 -16.62 20.87
CA GLY A 243 -12.97 -16.47 20.94
C GLY A 243 -13.45 -15.23 20.18
N ALA A 244 -14.53 -14.61 20.67
CA ALA A 244 -14.98 -13.32 20.13
C ALA A 244 -13.91 -12.26 20.40
N ASP A 245 -13.65 -11.44 19.39
CA ASP A 245 -12.60 -10.41 19.33
C ASP A 245 -13.25 -9.10 18.96
N ILE A 246 -13.28 -8.15 19.88
CA ILE A 246 -13.92 -6.85 19.74
C ILE A 246 -12.87 -5.78 20.01
N VAL A 247 -12.62 -4.92 19.02
CA VAL A 247 -11.72 -3.78 19.17
C VAL A 247 -12.52 -2.49 18.97
N VAL A 248 -12.36 -1.54 19.90
CA VAL A 248 -12.97 -0.20 19.81
C VAL A 248 -11.86 0.85 19.83
N PRO A 249 -11.26 1.18 18.67
CA PRO A 249 -10.13 2.09 18.64
C PRO A 249 -10.54 3.52 19.02
N TYR A 250 -9.63 4.22 19.72
CA TYR A 250 -9.78 5.64 20.01
C TYR A 250 -8.58 6.42 19.46
N TYR A 251 -8.83 7.28 18.49
CA TYR A 251 -7.81 8.12 17.86
C TYR A 251 -7.62 9.42 18.63
N LEU A 252 -6.35 9.79 18.84
CA LEU A 252 -5.92 11.01 19.50
C LEU A 252 -5.17 11.89 18.49
N ASN A 253 -5.79 12.94 18.01
CA ASN A 253 -5.15 13.98 17.21
C ASN A 253 -4.39 14.93 18.14
N LEU A 254 -3.15 14.64 18.46
CA LEU A 254 -2.35 15.37 19.43
C LEU A 254 -1.77 16.65 18.82
N ALA A 255 -1.25 16.56 17.57
CA ALA A 255 -0.72 17.68 16.82
C ALA A 255 -0.74 17.38 15.30
N PRO A 256 -0.48 18.36 14.43
CA PRO A 256 -0.45 18.11 12.98
C PRO A 256 0.57 17.06 12.53
N ASN A 257 1.62 16.87 13.31
CA ASN A 257 2.76 16.04 12.98
C ASN A 257 2.98 14.82 13.91
N TYR A 258 2.08 14.63 14.90
CA TYR A 258 2.06 13.40 15.69
C TYR A 258 0.66 13.08 16.20
N ASP A 259 0.37 11.81 16.30
CA ASP A 259 -0.91 11.28 16.76
C ASP A 259 -0.72 9.97 17.54
N ALA A 260 -1.78 9.53 18.19
CA ALA A 260 -1.81 8.24 18.83
C ALA A 260 -3.16 7.56 18.60
N THR A 261 -3.17 6.24 18.66
CA THR A 261 -4.41 5.46 18.67
C THR A 261 -4.34 4.42 19.78
N LEU A 262 -5.37 4.36 20.59
CA LEU A 262 -5.56 3.33 21.60
C LEU A 262 -6.46 2.24 21.01
N TYR A 263 -6.12 0.98 21.25
CA TYR A 263 -6.82 -0.20 20.76
C TYR A 263 -7.24 -1.09 21.94
N PRO A 264 -8.24 -0.73 22.75
CA PRO A 264 -8.82 -1.69 23.68
C PRO A 264 -9.45 -2.84 22.89
N ARG A 265 -8.95 -4.06 23.10
CA ARG A 265 -9.32 -5.29 22.41
C ARG A 265 -9.83 -6.32 23.41
N LEU A 266 -11.10 -6.63 23.38
CA LEU A 266 -11.73 -7.62 24.23
C LEU A 266 -11.73 -9.00 23.56
N LEU A 267 -11.02 -9.93 24.17
CA LEU A 267 -10.91 -11.32 23.71
C LEU A 267 -11.69 -12.19 24.71
N SER A 268 -12.83 -12.78 24.27
CA SER A 268 -13.75 -13.46 25.19
C SER A 268 -13.12 -14.62 25.96
N LYS A 269 -12.16 -15.34 25.37
CA LYS A 269 -11.44 -16.44 26.00
C LYS A 269 -10.20 -16.02 26.79
N ARG A 270 -9.63 -14.82 26.50
CA ARG A 270 -8.32 -14.43 27.04
C ARG A 270 -8.34 -13.21 27.97
N GLY A 271 -9.24 -12.24 27.73
CA GLY A 271 -9.35 -11.03 28.53
C GLY A 271 -9.24 -9.75 27.70
N LEU A 272 -8.89 -8.64 28.38
CA LEU A 272 -8.75 -7.32 27.78
C LEU A 272 -7.28 -7.04 27.47
N LEU A 273 -6.97 -6.94 26.16
CA LEU A 273 -5.68 -6.50 25.66
C LEU A 273 -5.77 -5.00 25.35
N LEU A 274 -4.86 -4.21 25.94
CA LEU A 274 -4.76 -2.77 25.68
C LEU A 274 -3.61 -2.54 24.72
N GLY A 275 -3.94 -2.12 23.50
CA GLY A 275 -2.99 -1.70 22.47
C GLY A 275 -2.86 -0.18 22.43
N GLY A 276 -1.67 0.32 22.09
CA GLY A 276 -1.40 1.72 21.84
C GLY A 276 -0.41 1.88 20.69
N GLU A 277 -0.73 2.75 19.75
CA GLU A 277 0.16 3.14 18.66
C GLU A 277 0.40 4.64 18.71
N PHE A 278 1.66 5.03 18.69
CA PHE A 278 2.08 6.44 18.61
C PHE A 278 2.88 6.66 17.33
N ARG A 279 2.47 7.64 16.53
CA ARG A 279 3.12 8.00 15.27
C ARG A 279 3.55 9.44 15.31
N TYR A 280 4.72 9.73 14.77
CA TYR A 280 5.21 11.10 14.61
C TYR A 280 6.00 11.26 13.33
N LEU A 281 5.95 12.48 12.77
CA LEU A 281 6.69 12.88 11.59
C LEU A 281 7.13 14.33 11.78
N LEU A 282 8.41 14.49 12.11
CA LEU A 282 9.10 15.78 12.22
C LEU A 282 9.91 16.02 10.95
N SER A 283 10.50 17.21 10.80
CA SER A 283 11.37 17.53 9.63
C SER A 283 12.52 16.53 9.46
N GLU A 284 13.11 16.12 10.57
CA GLU A 284 14.30 15.26 10.58
C GLU A 284 14.07 13.88 11.20
N ALA A 285 12.89 13.61 11.76
CA ALA A 285 12.60 12.37 12.46
C ALA A 285 11.21 11.85 12.15
N GLY A 286 11.07 10.54 12.07
CA GLY A 286 9.77 9.88 11.94
C GLY A 286 9.78 8.53 12.64
N GLY A 287 8.61 8.11 13.09
CA GLY A 287 8.50 6.81 13.72
C GLY A 287 7.07 6.37 13.97
N VAL A 288 6.94 5.05 14.12
CA VAL A 288 5.72 4.36 14.53
C VAL A 288 6.09 3.44 15.68
N ASN A 289 5.44 3.65 16.82
CA ASN A 289 5.70 2.89 18.03
C ASN A 289 4.40 2.26 18.50
N ARG A 290 4.41 0.93 18.69
CA ARG A 290 3.26 0.16 19.14
C ARG A 290 3.60 -0.65 20.38
N LEU A 291 2.68 -0.66 21.33
CA LEU A 291 2.73 -1.48 22.54
C LEU A 291 1.36 -2.10 22.76
N ASP A 292 1.32 -3.41 22.86
CA ASP A 292 0.14 -4.18 23.23
C ASP A 292 0.39 -4.87 24.57
N TYR A 293 -0.56 -4.80 25.50
CA TYR A 293 -0.44 -5.39 26.83
C TYR A 293 -1.73 -6.06 27.28
N LEU A 294 -1.64 -7.33 27.62
CA LEU A 294 -2.70 -8.14 28.26
C LEU A 294 -2.24 -8.47 29.66
N ALA A 295 -2.90 -7.88 30.66
CA ALA A 295 -2.48 -8.01 32.06
C ALA A 295 -2.58 -9.45 32.58
N ASN A 296 -3.64 -10.17 32.17
CA ASN A 296 -3.81 -11.59 32.50
C ASN A 296 -4.51 -12.31 31.31
N ASP A 297 -3.78 -13.21 30.66
CA ASP A 297 -4.35 -14.16 29.71
C ASP A 297 -5.05 -15.27 30.49
N ARG A 298 -6.39 -15.30 30.45
CA ARG A 298 -7.21 -16.28 31.19
C ARG A 298 -6.95 -17.74 30.83
N GLN A 299 -6.30 -18.01 29.69
CA GLN A 299 -5.94 -19.38 29.29
C GLN A 299 -4.57 -19.81 29.79
N LEU A 300 -3.63 -18.86 30.01
CA LEU A 300 -2.26 -19.12 30.38
C LEU A 300 -1.91 -18.60 31.77
N ASP A 301 -2.82 -17.86 32.42
CA ASP A 301 -2.69 -17.23 33.74
C ASP A 301 -1.39 -16.41 33.90
N ARG A 302 -1.09 -15.61 32.87
CA ARG A 302 0.09 -14.73 32.87
C ARG A 302 -0.15 -13.47 32.01
N SER A 303 0.66 -12.43 32.26
CA SER A 303 0.67 -11.25 31.39
C SER A 303 1.35 -11.55 30.07
N ARG A 304 0.88 -10.87 29.01
CA ARG A 304 1.45 -10.98 27.65
C ARG A 304 1.56 -9.60 27.04
N TRP A 305 2.59 -9.41 26.23
CA TRP A 305 2.83 -8.11 25.58
C TRP A 305 3.60 -8.24 24.29
N GLU A 306 3.44 -7.22 23.44
CA GLU A 306 4.22 -6.96 22.23
C GLU A 306 4.70 -5.51 22.25
N ALA A 307 5.96 -5.29 21.85
CA ALA A 307 6.53 -3.97 21.66
C ALA A 307 7.20 -3.89 20.29
N VAL A 308 6.75 -2.94 19.46
CA VAL A 308 7.32 -2.63 18.15
C VAL A 308 7.65 -1.15 18.13
N LEU A 309 8.95 -0.82 18.08
CA LEU A 309 9.43 0.55 17.95
C LEU A 309 10.20 0.66 16.64
N ASN A 310 9.75 1.51 15.73
CA ASN A 310 10.41 1.77 14.46
C ASN A 310 10.58 3.27 14.30
N ASN A 311 11.82 3.72 14.45
CA ASN A 311 12.14 5.12 14.48
C ASN A 311 13.34 5.43 13.58
N THR A 312 13.30 6.55 12.87
CA THR A 312 14.39 7.05 12.05
C THR A 312 14.63 8.53 12.33
N TYR A 313 15.89 8.92 12.32
CA TYR A 313 16.32 10.30 12.47
C TYR A 313 17.35 10.65 11.40
N ARG A 314 17.13 11.75 10.69
CA ARG A 314 18.03 12.27 9.64
C ARG A 314 19.02 13.24 10.28
N LEU A 315 20.28 12.78 10.42
CA LEU A 315 21.38 13.63 10.91
C LEU A 315 21.85 14.65 9.86
N SER A 316 21.81 14.26 8.59
CA SER A 316 22.15 15.09 7.45
C SER A 316 21.41 14.60 6.20
N PRO A 317 21.46 15.31 5.06
CA PRO A 317 20.86 14.83 3.81
C PRO A 317 21.33 13.44 3.38
N THR A 318 22.53 13.05 3.80
CA THR A 318 23.18 11.78 3.43
C THR A 318 23.28 10.78 4.57
N THR A 319 22.96 11.18 5.82
CA THR A 319 23.18 10.33 7.00
C THR A 319 21.92 10.20 7.83
N GLN A 320 21.56 8.96 8.16
CA GLN A 320 20.40 8.61 8.96
C GLN A 320 20.78 7.65 10.10
N VAL A 321 20.09 7.77 11.22
CA VAL A 321 20.10 6.80 12.32
C VAL A 321 18.74 6.16 12.39
N GLY A 322 18.68 4.86 12.64
CA GLY A 322 17.45 4.15 12.82
C GLY A 322 17.50 3.16 13.97
N MET A 323 16.32 2.88 14.50
CA MET A 323 16.12 1.86 15.53
C MET A 323 14.88 1.05 15.16
N LEU A 324 15.03 -0.26 15.13
CA LEU A 324 13.94 -1.22 15.10
C LEU A 324 14.02 -2.09 16.36
N TYR A 325 12.99 -2.07 17.16
CA TYR A 325 12.85 -2.96 18.29
C TYR A 325 11.53 -3.72 18.14
N ASN A 326 11.61 -5.03 17.95
CA ASN A 326 10.45 -5.91 17.84
C ASN A 326 10.61 -7.07 18.84
N ARG A 327 9.71 -7.13 19.81
CA ARG A 327 9.78 -8.13 20.86
C ARG A 327 8.40 -8.49 21.40
N VAL A 328 8.21 -9.76 21.73
CA VAL A 328 7.01 -10.28 22.36
C VAL A 328 7.35 -10.99 23.67
N SER A 329 6.35 -11.14 24.53
CA SER A 329 6.47 -11.78 25.83
C SER A 329 6.81 -13.25 25.77
N ASP A 330 6.37 -13.94 24.72
CA ASP A 330 6.46 -15.40 24.61
C ASP A 330 6.36 -15.89 23.16
N ASP A 331 6.77 -17.12 22.94
CA ASP A 331 6.88 -17.74 21.62
C ASP A 331 5.54 -17.92 20.89
N ASP A 332 4.44 -18.02 21.62
CA ASP A 332 3.10 -18.27 21.08
C ASP A 332 2.30 -16.99 20.83
N TYR A 333 2.89 -15.82 21.08
CA TYR A 333 2.16 -14.56 21.03
C TYR A 333 1.45 -14.34 19.68
N PHE A 334 2.18 -14.41 18.59
CA PHE A 334 1.59 -14.20 17.26
C PHE A 334 0.61 -15.30 16.85
N ARG A 335 0.89 -16.53 17.24
CA ARG A 335 -0.01 -17.66 16.98
C ARG A 335 -1.38 -17.47 17.63
N ASP A 336 -1.42 -16.85 18.79
CA ASP A 336 -2.63 -16.67 19.58
C ASP A 336 -3.41 -15.40 19.25
N PHE A 337 -2.71 -14.33 18.84
CA PHE A 337 -3.32 -13.00 18.66
C PHE A 337 -3.41 -12.53 17.20
N SER A 338 -2.72 -13.20 16.27
CA SER A 338 -2.78 -12.87 14.84
C SER A 338 -3.57 -13.90 14.03
N ASN A 339 -4.29 -13.41 13.03
CA ASN A 339 -4.98 -14.20 12.01
C ASN A 339 -4.31 -14.11 10.62
N GLN A 340 -3.09 -13.60 10.56
CA GLN A 340 -2.32 -13.42 9.33
C GLN A 340 -1.21 -14.46 9.24
N ALA A 341 -1.18 -15.23 8.13
CA ALA A 341 -0.16 -16.24 7.88
C ALA A 341 1.26 -15.67 7.95
N ALA A 342 1.47 -14.50 7.35
CA ALA A 342 2.77 -13.84 7.36
C ALA A 342 3.28 -13.53 8.77
N ILE A 343 2.39 -13.18 9.70
CA ILE A 343 2.74 -12.85 11.08
C ILE A 343 2.92 -14.12 11.93
N THR A 344 2.00 -15.08 11.77
CA THR A 344 2.06 -16.34 12.54
C THR A 344 3.24 -17.24 12.17
N SER A 345 3.84 -17.02 10.98
CA SER A 345 5.03 -17.75 10.52
C SER A 345 6.36 -17.09 10.88
N ILE A 346 6.35 -15.90 11.51
CA ILE A 346 7.58 -15.24 11.94
C ILE A 346 8.24 -16.07 13.04
N SER A 347 9.49 -16.47 12.81
CA SER A 347 10.29 -17.20 13.79
C SER A 347 11.36 -16.35 14.45
N ASN A 348 11.79 -15.25 13.85
CA ASN A 348 12.84 -14.37 14.39
C ASN A 348 12.40 -12.92 14.37
N LEU A 349 12.40 -12.27 15.53
CA LEU A 349 12.08 -10.86 15.69
C LEU A 349 13.35 -10.04 15.75
N ASN A 350 13.53 -9.15 14.79
CA ASN A 350 14.71 -8.31 14.65
C ASN A 350 14.68 -7.15 15.65
N GLN A 351 15.81 -6.94 16.30
CA GLN A 351 16.07 -5.78 17.16
C GLN A 351 17.40 -5.19 16.74
N GLU A 352 17.36 -3.97 16.21
CA GLU A 352 18.56 -3.33 15.67
C GLU A 352 18.59 -1.82 15.89
N ILE A 353 19.80 -1.30 16.00
CA ILE A 353 20.12 0.12 15.90
C ILE A 353 21.20 0.28 14.85
N TRP A 354 21.05 1.28 14.00
CA TRP A 354 22.00 1.52 12.91
C TRP A 354 22.21 3.01 12.64
N ILE A 355 23.41 3.32 12.13
CA ILE A 355 23.70 4.57 11.46
C ILE A 355 24.15 4.25 10.04
N ARG A 356 23.54 4.90 9.07
CA ARG A 356 23.77 4.68 7.64
C ARG A 356 24.08 6.01 6.97
N SER A 357 25.15 6.04 6.18
CA SER A 357 25.52 7.20 5.35
C SER A 357 25.54 6.78 3.89
N GLN A 358 24.86 7.53 3.04
CA GLN A 358 24.72 7.24 1.60
C GLN A 358 25.23 8.44 0.80
N HIS A 359 26.26 8.24 0.00
CA HIS A 359 26.84 9.22 -0.91
C HIS A 359 26.77 8.71 -2.36
N SER A 360 27.15 9.55 -3.31
CA SER A 360 27.10 9.21 -4.74
C SER A 360 27.96 8.00 -5.12
N ASN A 361 29.10 7.84 -4.47
CA ASN A 361 30.10 6.84 -4.81
C ASN A 361 30.50 5.93 -3.64
N TRP A 362 29.95 6.11 -2.46
CA TRP A 362 30.16 5.22 -1.32
C TRP A 362 28.96 5.22 -0.37
N ASN A 363 28.79 4.13 0.33
CA ASN A 363 27.84 3.98 1.44
C ASN A 363 28.53 3.30 2.62
N ALA A 364 28.17 3.71 3.82
CA ALA A 364 28.66 3.10 5.04
C ALA A 364 27.50 2.85 6.02
N GLU A 365 27.55 1.74 6.71
CA GLU A 365 26.60 1.39 7.76
C GLU A 365 27.34 0.84 8.96
N LEU A 366 26.99 1.33 10.15
CA LEU A 366 27.33 0.71 11.43
C LEU A 366 26.04 0.25 12.09
N ARG A 367 25.96 -1.03 12.47
CA ARG A 367 24.77 -1.66 13.01
C ARG A 367 25.09 -2.54 14.20
N ALA A 368 24.17 -2.57 15.18
CA ALA A 368 24.11 -3.61 16.20
C ALA A 368 22.75 -4.30 16.10
N GLN A 369 22.75 -5.62 16.00
CA GLN A 369 21.57 -6.43 15.72
C GLN A 369 21.53 -7.68 16.58
N ILE A 370 20.37 -7.92 17.19
CA ILE A 370 20.05 -9.15 17.92
C ILE A 370 18.68 -9.67 17.51
N PHE A 371 18.38 -10.91 17.85
CA PHE A 371 17.10 -11.55 17.53
C PHE A 371 16.43 -12.17 18.75
N GLN A 372 15.12 -12.08 18.81
CA GLN A 372 14.30 -12.99 19.61
C GLN A 372 13.80 -14.10 18.70
N THR A 373 14.24 -15.33 18.93
CA THR A 373 13.78 -16.50 18.18
C THR A 373 12.59 -17.11 18.91
N LEU A 374 11.46 -17.20 18.22
CA LEU A 374 10.23 -17.80 18.73
C LEU A 374 10.28 -19.29 18.49
N GLN A 375 10.28 -20.05 19.56
CA GLN A 375 10.29 -21.52 19.52
C GLN A 375 8.87 -22.06 19.36
N ASP A 376 8.74 -23.15 18.64
CA ASP A 376 7.50 -23.91 18.63
C ASP A 376 7.60 -25.06 19.63
N SER A 377 6.88 -24.93 20.74
CA SER A 377 6.89 -25.95 21.81
C SER A 377 6.33 -27.31 21.35
N THR A 378 5.65 -27.36 20.21
CA THR A 378 5.09 -28.58 19.61
C THR A 378 6.03 -29.23 18.60
N SER A 379 7.05 -28.51 18.14
CA SER A 379 8.03 -29.03 17.18
C SER A 379 9.11 -29.88 17.88
N PRO A 380 9.41 -31.07 17.40
CA PRO A 380 10.48 -31.89 17.96
C PRO A 380 11.88 -31.31 17.70
N THR A 381 12.00 -30.39 16.73
CA THR A 381 13.26 -29.75 16.37
C THR A 381 13.23 -28.27 16.74
N PRO A 382 14.05 -27.82 17.70
CA PRO A 382 14.13 -26.41 18.05
C PRO A 382 14.72 -25.60 16.90
N ILE A 383 14.21 -24.37 16.73
CA ILE A 383 14.74 -23.41 15.77
C ILE A 383 16.06 -22.86 16.29
N THR A 384 17.15 -23.03 15.51
CA THR A 384 18.45 -22.46 15.86
C THR A 384 18.40 -20.94 15.74
N PRO A 385 18.70 -20.17 16.80
CA PRO A 385 18.77 -18.73 16.74
C PRO A 385 19.84 -18.26 15.74
N PRO A 386 19.58 -17.23 14.92
CA PRO A 386 20.60 -16.64 14.10
C PRO A 386 21.64 -15.91 14.95
N TYR A 387 22.85 -15.73 14.42
CA TYR A 387 23.88 -14.96 15.09
C TYR A 387 23.48 -13.50 15.28
N ALA A 388 23.68 -12.97 16.47
CA ALA A 388 23.70 -11.54 16.71
C ALA A 388 24.94 -10.91 16.03
N ARG A 389 24.84 -9.66 15.58
CA ARG A 389 25.91 -8.86 14.98
C ARG A 389 26.20 -7.66 15.87
N LEU A 390 27.32 -7.67 16.61
CA LEU A 390 27.58 -6.78 17.73
C LEU A 390 29.02 -6.29 17.83
N PRO A 391 29.47 -5.28 17.06
CA PRO A 391 28.77 -4.59 15.98
C PRO A 391 29.02 -5.20 14.60
N GLN A 392 28.35 -4.68 13.59
CA GLN A 392 28.69 -4.83 12.17
C GLN A 392 28.99 -3.47 11.57
N ALA A 393 30.12 -3.32 10.89
CA ALA A 393 30.48 -2.17 10.08
C ALA A 393 30.59 -2.61 8.62
N HIS A 394 29.86 -1.95 7.76
CA HIS A 394 29.87 -2.21 6.31
C HIS A 394 30.26 -0.94 5.53
N LEU A 395 31.08 -1.10 4.49
CA LEU A 395 31.50 -0.06 3.57
C LEU A 395 31.40 -0.57 2.14
N GLY A 396 30.57 0.05 1.33
CA GLY A 396 30.50 -0.11 -0.10
C GLY A 396 31.05 1.14 -0.81
N MET A 397 31.89 0.97 -1.82
CA MET A 397 32.43 2.06 -2.62
C MET A 397 32.42 1.65 -4.09
N THR A 398 32.01 2.57 -4.97
CA THR A 398 32.11 2.40 -6.44
C THR A 398 32.66 3.66 -7.04
N GLN A 399 33.74 3.54 -7.82
CA GLN A 399 34.40 4.66 -8.47
C GLN A 399 34.75 4.30 -9.91
N THR A 400 34.37 5.16 -10.86
CA THR A 400 34.72 4.99 -12.28
C THR A 400 35.93 5.84 -12.60
N PHE A 401 36.91 5.25 -13.28
CA PHE A 401 38.15 5.89 -13.70
C PHE A 401 38.32 5.83 -15.22
N GLY A 402 38.91 6.87 -15.82
CA GLY A 402 39.31 6.92 -17.23
C GLY A 402 38.22 6.48 -18.20
N PRO A 403 38.51 5.62 -19.17
CA PRO A 403 37.58 5.23 -20.21
C PRO A 403 36.61 4.11 -19.77
N GLY A 404 36.11 4.16 -18.53
CA GLY A 404 35.07 3.22 -18.07
C GLY A 404 35.56 2.10 -17.14
N ILE A 405 36.77 2.20 -16.55
CA ILE A 405 37.21 1.24 -15.53
C ILE A 405 36.46 1.52 -14.23
N GLU A 406 35.73 0.54 -13.77
CA GLU A 406 34.97 0.58 -12.52
C GLU A 406 35.75 -0.13 -11.41
N PHE A 407 36.05 0.61 -10.35
CA PHE A 407 36.54 0.05 -9.10
C PHE A 407 35.39 -0.09 -8.13
N LYS A 408 35.22 -1.27 -7.54
CA LYS A 408 34.25 -1.51 -6.48
C LYS A 408 34.97 -2.12 -5.27
N LEU A 409 34.67 -1.63 -4.07
CA LEU A 409 35.09 -2.19 -2.80
C LEU A 409 33.88 -2.52 -1.96
N GLU A 410 33.79 -3.77 -1.51
CA GLU A 410 32.90 -4.22 -0.47
C GLU A 410 33.73 -4.63 0.74
N ALA A 411 33.49 -4.02 1.89
CA ALA A 411 34.19 -4.34 3.12
C ALA A 411 33.18 -4.49 4.27
N ASP A 412 33.38 -5.50 5.09
CA ASP A 412 32.53 -5.82 6.25
C ASP A 412 33.41 -6.23 7.43
N ALA A 413 33.11 -5.68 8.60
CA ALA A 413 33.73 -6.07 9.86
C ALA A 413 32.61 -6.36 10.88
N THR A 414 32.47 -7.62 11.27
CA THR A 414 31.36 -8.07 12.12
C THR A 414 31.85 -8.94 13.25
N TYR A 415 31.36 -8.67 14.46
CA TYR A 415 31.43 -9.61 15.57
C TYR A 415 30.12 -10.40 15.66
N PHE A 416 30.23 -11.72 15.52
CA PHE A 416 29.13 -12.66 15.59
C PHE A 416 29.05 -13.30 16.98
N SER A 417 27.88 -13.21 17.61
CA SER A 417 27.65 -13.79 18.94
C SER A 417 26.43 -14.70 18.92
N ASN A 418 26.60 -15.91 19.46
CA ASN A 418 25.53 -16.88 19.70
C ASN A 418 25.94 -17.80 20.86
N PRO A 419 25.16 -17.85 21.97
CA PRO A 419 25.52 -18.59 23.16
C PRO A 419 25.73 -20.10 22.97
N SER A 420 25.22 -20.68 21.88
CA SER A 420 25.28 -22.13 21.62
C SER A 420 26.22 -22.53 20.48
N MET A 421 26.90 -21.56 19.87
CA MET A 421 27.76 -21.81 18.69
C MET A 421 29.08 -21.03 18.85
N VAL A 422 30.06 -21.33 17.97
CA VAL A 422 31.35 -20.60 17.90
C VAL A 422 31.11 -19.11 17.68
N GLU A 423 31.70 -18.27 18.52
CA GLU A 423 31.63 -16.80 18.41
C GLU A 423 32.92 -16.22 17.83
N GLY A 424 32.88 -15.03 17.29
CA GLY A 424 34.09 -14.34 16.85
C GLY A 424 33.87 -13.21 15.88
N ALA A 425 34.97 -12.54 15.59
CA ALA A 425 35.02 -11.45 14.61
C ALA A 425 35.43 -11.96 13.22
N ARG A 426 34.77 -11.40 12.22
CA ARG A 426 35.14 -11.53 10.80
C ARG A 426 35.41 -10.15 10.23
N VAL A 427 36.52 -9.99 9.52
CA VAL A 427 36.83 -8.81 8.70
C VAL A 427 37.03 -9.28 7.27
N LEU A 428 36.24 -8.73 6.35
CA LEU A 428 36.21 -9.06 4.93
C LEU A 428 36.47 -7.80 4.09
N ALA A 429 37.25 -7.89 3.04
CA ALA A 429 37.42 -6.87 2.02
C ALA A 429 37.44 -7.53 0.65
N TYR A 430 36.66 -7.01 -0.28
CA TYR A 430 36.58 -7.50 -1.66
C TYR A 430 36.70 -6.33 -2.66
N PRO A 431 37.90 -5.82 -2.95
CA PRO A 431 38.12 -4.91 -4.05
C PRO A 431 37.99 -5.64 -5.39
N THR A 432 37.32 -5.01 -6.36
CA THR A 432 37.21 -5.48 -7.74
C THR A 432 37.50 -4.38 -8.73
N LEU A 433 38.09 -4.75 -9.87
CA LEU A 433 38.25 -3.91 -11.05
C LEU A 433 37.48 -4.54 -12.20
N ARG A 434 36.61 -3.78 -12.82
CA ARG A 434 35.74 -4.20 -13.92
C ARG A 434 35.87 -3.24 -15.09
N LEU A 435 35.88 -3.76 -16.31
CA LEU A 435 35.95 -2.98 -17.53
C LEU A 435 34.78 -3.34 -18.45
N PRO A 436 33.61 -2.67 -18.36
CA PRO A 436 32.53 -2.91 -19.26
C PRO A 436 32.78 -2.29 -20.64
N LEU A 437 33.02 -3.12 -21.62
CA LEU A 437 33.13 -2.77 -23.03
C LEU A 437 31.81 -3.11 -23.71
N THR A 438 31.02 -2.08 -24.08
CA THR A 438 29.69 -2.24 -24.66
C THR A 438 29.59 -1.55 -26.00
N ASN A 439 28.83 -2.14 -26.91
CA ASN A 439 28.44 -1.54 -28.18
C ASN A 439 26.95 -1.87 -28.49
N SER A 440 26.46 -1.52 -29.66
CA SER A 440 25.03 -1.71 -30.03
C SER A 440 24.62 -3.17 -30.18
N PHE A 441 25.55 -4.08 -30.45
CA PHE A 441 25.25 -5.49 -30.69
C PHE A 441 25.77 -6.45 -29.63
N GLY A 442 26.51 -5.95 -28.60
CA GLY A 442 27.00 -6.86 -27.58
C GLY A 442 27.88 -6.18 -26.53
N PHE A 443 28.40 -6.99 -25.62
CA PHE A 443 29.25 -6.53 -24.54
C PHE A 443 30.29 -7.59 -24.16
N ILE A 444 31.43 -7.12 -23.64
CA ILE A 444 32.45 -7.93 -22.99
C ILE A 444 32.90 -7.18 -21.71
N THR A 445 32.79 -7.86 -20.57
CA THR A 445 33.09 -7.28 -19.27
C THR A 445 34.06 -8.18 -18.50
N PRO A 446 35.36 -8.01 -18.64
CA PRO A 446 36.30 -8.65 -17.74
C PRO A 446 36.27 -7.99 -16.36
N GLN A 447 36.40 -8.83 -15.33
CA GLN A 447 36.50 -8.40 -13.93
C GLN A 447 37.55 -9.21 -13.21
N ILE A 448 38.32 -8.56 -12.35
CA ILE A 448 39.23 -9.18 -11.42
C ILE A 448 38.95 -8.67 -10.01
N GLY A 449 38.90 -9.56 -9.06
CA GLY A 449 38.70 -9.26 -7.65
C GLY A 449 39.69 -9.99 -6.75
N TRP A 450 39.84 -9.46 -5.55
CA TRP A 450 40.69 -10.08 -4.51
C TRP A 450 39.89 -10.14 -3.21
N SER A 451 39.37 -11.32 -2.86
CA SER A 451 38.67 -11.51 -1.60
C SER A 451 39.63 -11.85 -0.47
N SER A 452 39.73 -10.98 0.52
CA SER A 452 40.52 -11.17 1.73
C SER A 452 39.62 -11.21 2.95
N THR A 453 39.70 -12.29 3.73
CA THR A 453 38.88 -12.46 4.93
C THR A 453 39.73 -12.95 6.09
N TYR A 454 39.59 -12.33 7.26
CA TYR A 454 40.26 -12.69 8.49
C TYR A 454 39.20 -13.00 9.58
N TYR A 455 39.45 -14.09 10.31
CA TYR A 455 38.59 -14.51 11.44
C TYR A 455 39.44 -14.52 12.74
N ALA A 456 38.83 -13.99 13.81
CA ALA A 456 39.32 -14.10 15.17
C ALA A 456 38.23 -14.74 16.00
N LEU A 457 38.37 -16.04 16.30
CA LEU A 457 37.35 -16.87 16.91
C LEU A 457 37.62 -17.07 18.40
N ASP A 458 36.60 -17.42 19.15
CA ASP A 458 36.67 -17.70 20.59
C ASP A 458 37.38 -19.03 20.87
N SER A 459 37.43 -19.43 22.16
CA SER A 459 38.10 -20.64 22.57
C SER A 459 37.40 -21.94 22.24
N SER A 460 36.14 -21.88 21.76
CA SER A 460 35.38 -23.05 21.35
C SER A 460 35.77 -23.54 19.96
N ALA A 461 36.40 -22.69 19.18
CA ALA A 461 36.84 -23.01 17.82
C ALA A 461 38.15 -23.85 17.83
N PRO A 462 38.29 -24.86 16.97
CA PRO A 462 39.52 -25.62 16.82
C PRO A 462 40.72 -24.74 16.39
N GLU A 463 40.47 -23.78 15.54
CA GLU A 463 41.44 -22.82 15.06
C GLU A 463 40.94 -21.38 15.31
N ARG A 464 41.67 -20.62 16.11
CA ARG A 464 41.23 -19.32 16.59
C ARG A 464 41.48 -18.18 15.60
N ARG A 465 42.43 -18.33 14.68
CA ARG A 465 42.80 -17.30 13.72
C ARG A 465 42.89 -17.92 12.35
N ILE A 466 41.99 -17.57 11.48
CA ILE A 466 41.90 -18.12 10.14
C ILE A 466 41.94 -16.95 9.16
N SER A 467 42.76 -17.09 8.10
CA SER A 467 42.79 -16.13 7.00
C SER A 467 42.55 -16.81 5.68
N ARG A 468 41.72 -16.19 4.85
CA ARG A 468 41.43 -16.67 3.49
C ARG A 468 41.67 -15.53 2.51
N ASN A 469 42.52 -15.79 1.49
CA ASN A 469 42.82 -14.86 0.41
C ASN A 469 42.61 -15.57 -0.92
N LEU A 470 41.76 -15.01 -1.78
CA LEU A 470 41.32 -15.61 -3.04
C LEU A 470 41.29 -14.55 -4.14
N PRO A 471 42.08 -14.73 -5.23
CA PRO A 471 41.84 -14.05 -6.48
C PRO A 471 40.58 -14.62 -7.13
N ILE A 472 39.74 -13.76 -7.68
CA ILE A 472 38.55 -14.13 -8.45
C ILE A 472 38.63 -13.40 -9.79
N PHE A 473 38.52 -14.16 -10.87
CA PHE A 473 38.44 -13.61 -12.22
C PHE A 473 37.05 -13.99 -12.81
N SER A 474 36.40 -13.02 -13.47
CA SER A 474 35.25 -13.30 -14.27
C SER A 474 35.26 -12.57 -15.61
N LEU A 475 34.62 -13.21 -16.61
CA LEU A 475 34.45 -12.65 -17.95
C LEU A 475 33.01 -12.85 -18.37
N ASP A 476 32.27 -11.76 -18.45
CA ASP A 476 30.88 -11.75 -18.92
C ASP A 476 30.82 -11.21 -20.33
N SER A 477 30.19 -11.93 -21.24
CA SER A 477 30.09 -11.53 -22.64
C SER A 477 28.74 -11.97 -23.22
N GLY A 478 28.20 -11.12 -24.07
CA GLY A 478 26.95 -11.40 -24.77
C GLY A 478 26.87 -10.67 -26.10
N VAL A 479 26.11 -11.24 -27.02
CA VAL A 479 25.76 -10.61 -28.28
C VAL A 479 24.24 -10.63 -28.44
N THR A 480 23.71 -9.67 -29.15
CA THR A 480 22.28 -9.55 -29.45
C THR A 480 22.08 -9.54 -30.94
N PHE A 481 21.29 -10.47 -31.41
CA PHE A 481 20.76 -10.50 -32.78
C PHE A 481 19.29 -10.11 -32.72
N ASP A 482 18.83 -9.36 -33.67
CA ASP A 482 17.44 -8.94 -33.81
C ASP A 482 16.88 -9.27 -35.20
N ARG A 483 15.61 -9.54 -35.26
CA ARG A 483 14.87 -9.69 -36.52
C ARG A 483 13.42 -9.29 -36.39
N PRO A 484 12.80 -8.74 -37.44
CA PRO A 484 11.36 -8.60 -37.53
C PRO A 484 10.71 -10.00 -37.60
N PHE A 485 9.59 -10.16 -36.92
CA PHE A 485 8.84 -11.40 -36.85
C PHE A 485 7.34 -11.08 -36.75
N SER A 486 6.49 -11.70 -37.55
CA SER A 486 5.05 -11.50 -37.52
C SER A 486 4.34 -12.79 -37.13
N LEU A 487 3.42 -12.70 -36.18
CA LEU A 487 2.60 -13.83 -35.72
C LEU A 487 1.15 -13.38 -35.49
N GLY A 488 0.19 -14.07 -36.14
CA GLY A 488 -1.22 -13.79 -35.95
C GLY A 488 -1.66 -12.38 -36.36
N GLY A 489 -0.94 -11.73 -37.30
CA GLY A 489 -1.22 -10.39 -37.77
C GLY A 489 -0.64 -9.26 -36.89
N THR A 490 0.15 -9.61 -35.86
CA THR A 490 0.88 -8.66 -35.03
C THR A 490 2.37 -8.73 -35.35
N ASP A 491 3.01 -7.59 -35.50
CA ASP A 491 4.43 -7.47 -35.78
C ASP A 491 5.21 -7.37 -34.47
N TYR A 492 6.27 -8.16 -34.38
CA TYR A 492 7.20 -8.23 -33.25
C TYR A 492 8.62 -7.98 -33.71
N GLU A 493 9.44 -7.49 -32.81
CA GLU A 493 10.87 -7.57 -32.87
C GLU A 493 11.33 -8.76 -32.00
N GLN A 494 11.93 -9.77 -32.62
CA GLN A 494 12.49 -10.91 -31.90
C GLN A 494 14.00 -10.70 -31.72
N THR A 495 14.46 -10.75 -30.46
CA THR A 495 15.90 -10.81 -30.17
C THR A 495 16.33 -12.25 -29.90
N LEU A 496 17.60 -12.53 -30.18
CA LEU A 496 18.31 -13.72 -29.74
C LEU A 496 19.61 -13.29 -29.07
N GLU A 497 19.75 -13.58 -27.77
CA GLU A 497 20.77 -13.05 -26.90
C GLU A 497 21.59 -14.21 -26.28
N PRO A 498 22.55 -14.79 -27.02
CA PRO A 498 23.52 -15.71 -26.41
C PRO A 498 24.45 -14.94 -25.48
N ARG A 499 24.68 -15.52 -24.29
CA ARG A 499 25.55 -14.97 -23.24
C ARG A 499 26.43 -16.06 -22.68
N ALA A 500 27.69 -15.73 -22.47
CA ALA A 500 28.69 -16.59 -21.88
C ALA A 500 29.33 -15.90 -20.67
N TYR A 501 29.37 -16.58 -19.54
CA TYR A 501 29.93 -16.09 -18.30
C TYR A 501 30.91 -17.09 -17.73
N TYR A 502 32.21 -16.72 -17.75
CA TYR A 502 33.27 -17.55 -17.19
C TYR A 502 33.69 -16.99 -15.81
N VAL A 503 33.91 -17.90 -14.86
CA VAL A 503 34.40 -17.57 -13.52
C VAL A 503 35.54 -18.52 -13.14
N TYR A 504 36.60 -17.95 -12.60
CA TYR A 504 37.69 -18.68 -12.00
C TYR A 504 37.96 -18.17 -10.58
N ALA A 505 37.97 -19.10 -9.61
CA ALA A 505 38.36 -18.91 -8.23
C ALA A 505 39.06 -20.19 -7.76
N PRO A 506 40.34 -20.14 -7.35
CA PRO A 506 41.10 -21.33 -6.98
C PRO A 506 40.56 -21.94 -5.67
N TYR A 507 40.63 -23.24 -5.54
CA TYR A 507 40.25 -23.92 -4.30
C TYR A 507 41.09 -23.42 -3.12
N ARG A 508 40.44 -23.21 -1.98
CA ARG A 508 41.02 -23.02 -0.66
C ARG A 508 40.21 -23.82 0.33
N ASP A 509 40.87 -24.54 1.22
CA ASP A 509 40.16 -25.22 2.31
C ASP A 509 39.50 -24.21 3.25
N GLN A 510 38.24 -24.36 3.45
CA GLN A 510 37.37 -23.51 4.28
C GLN A 510 36.63 -24.33 5.35
N SER A 511 37.03 -25.59 5.55
CA SER A 511 36.34 -26.53 6.47
C SER A 511 36.39 -26.06 7.93
N ALA A 512 37.51 -25.41 8.33
CA ALA A 512 37.67 -24.86 9.68
C ALA A 512 36.93 -23.52 9.90
N ILE A 513 36.43 -22.88 8.83
CA ILE A 513 35.71 -21.60 8.93
C ILE A 513 34.27 -21.88 9.39
N PRO A 514 33.79 -21.24 10.51
CA PRO A 514 32.40 -21.39 10.92
C PRO A 514 31.42 -20.81 9.89
N VAL A 515 30.15 -21.16 10.02
CA VAL A 515 29.07 -20.59 9.19
C VAL A 515 28.29 -19.59 10.03
N PHE A 516 28.58 -18.31 9.91
CA PHE A 516 27.92 -17.23 10.64
C PHE A 516 26.64 -16.75 9.94
N ASP A 517 26.78 -16.38 8.65
CA ASP A 517 25.72 -15.76 7.86
C ASP A 517 25.64 -16.32 6.43
N THR A 518 26.31 -17.41 6.17
CA THR A 518 26.37 -17.98 4.83
C THR A 518 25.27 -19.03 4.61
N ALA A 519 24.62 -18.90 3.46
CA ALA A 519 23.71 -19.90 2.92
C ALA A 519 24.00 -20.12 1.44
N GLN A 520 23.68 -21.30 0.94
CA GLN A 520 23.74 -21.58 -0.49
C GLN A 520 22.50 -21.00 -1.16
N LEU A 521 22.69 -20.30 -2.27
CA LEU A 521 21.60 -19.80 -3.10
C LEU A 521 21.02 -20.95 -3.93
N ASP A 522 19.71 -20.97 -4.05
CA ASP A 522 19.04 -21.82 -5.01
C ASP A 522 19.49 -21.45 -6.41
N PHE A 523 19.87 -22.45 -7.22
CA PHE A 523 20.29 -22.19 -8.58
C PHE A 523 19.09 -21.75 -9.43
N GLY A 524 19.16 -20.53 -9.93
CA GLY A 524 18.14 -19.89 -10.75
C GLY A 524 18.78 -18.97 -11.80
N TYR A 525 17.96 -18.29 -12.59
CA TYR A 525 18.47 -17.41 -13.65
C TYR A 525 19.44 -16.35 -13.15
N ALA A 526 19.14 -15.69 -12.02
CA ALA A 526 20.00 -14.67 -11.43
C ALA A 526 21.35 -15.28 -10.97
N GLN A 527 21.33 -16.47 -10.38
CA GLN A 527 22.51 -17.16 -9.85
C GLN A 527 23.43 -17.72 -10.93
N MET A 528 22.93 -17.84 -12.18
CA MET A 528 23.77 -18.21 -13.32
C MET A 528 24.91 -17.23 -13.54
N TRP A 529 24.70 -15.94 -13.21
CA TRP A 529 25.59 -14.81 -13.49
C TRP A 529 26.31 -14.29 -12.24
N THR A 530 26.48 -15.11 -11.22
CA THR A 530 27.19 -14.75 -9.98
C THR A 530 28.53 -15.44 -9.89
N GLU A 531 29.52 -14.74 -9.32
CA GLU A 531 30.85 -15.29 -9.07
C GLU A 531 30.82 -16.33 -7.94
N ASN A 532 29.96 -16.11 -6.94
CA ASN A 532 29.81 -16.99 -5.79
C ASN A 532 28.37 -17.53 -5.69
N GLN A 533 28.25 -18.82 -5.45
CA GLN A 533 26.94 -19.49 -5.23
C GLN A 533 26.45 -19.37 -3.78
N PHE A 534 27.28 -18.83 -2.90
CA PHE A 534 26.90 -18.60 -1.51
C PHE A 534 26.63 -17.11 -1.27
N ILE A 535 25.66 -16.80 -0.42
CA ILE A 535 25.49 -15.50 0.21
C ILE A 535 26.29 -15.45 1.51
N GLY A 536 26.46 -14.25 2.08
CA GLY A 536 27.29 -14.05 3.27
C GLY A 536 28.78 -14.04 2.95
N GLY A 537 29.63 -14.14 3.98
CA GLY A 537 31.08 -13.99 3.85
C GLY A 537 31.91 -15.22 4.15
N ASP A 538 31.30 -16.32 4.65
CA ASP A 538 32.06 -17.43 5.20
C ASP A 538 32.46 -18.47 4.17
N ARG A 539 31.74 -18.55 3.05
CA ARG A 539 32.07 -19.48 1.94
C ARG A 539 32.17 -18.71 0.63
N ILE A 540 33.25 -19.02 -0.10
CA ILE A 540 33.42 -18.66 -1.51
C ILE A 540 33.71 -19.96 -2.23
N ASN A 541 32.89 -20.31 -3.22
CA ASN A 541 33.09 -21.53 -3.96
C ASN A 541 34.36 -21.48 -4.79
N ASP A 542 35.07 -22.59 -4.86
CA ASP A 542 36.03 -22.84 -5.91
C ASP A 542 35.32 -22.88 -7.26
N ALA A 543 35.82 -22.18 -8.23
CA ALA A 543 35.21 -22.04 -9.54
C ALA A 543 36.26 -22.13 -10.67
N ASN A 544 36.01 -22.99 -11.60
CA ASN A 544 36.55 -23.03 -12.94
C ASN A 544 35.38 -23.45 -13.82
N GLN A 545 34.55 -22.44 -14.19
CA GLN A 545 33.23 -22.69 -14.71
C GLN A 545 32.83 -21.75 -15.82
N LEU A 546 32.06 -22.28 -16.78
CA LEU A 546 31.49 -21.52 -17.89
C LEU A 546 29.97 -21.68 -17.87
N THR A 547 29.26 -20.60 -17.74
CA THR A 547 27.81 -20.53 -17.89
C THR A 547 27.47 -20.08 -19.30
N LEU A 548 26.66 -20.85 -20.00
CA LEU A 548 26.12 -20.49 -21.30
C LEU A 548 24.61 -20.39 -21.20
N ALA A 549 24.04 -19.34 -21.74
CA ALA A 549 22.60 -19.21 -21.87
C ALA A 549 22.22 -18.51 -23.17
N VAL A 550 21.02 -18.78 -23.63
CA VAL A 550 20.39 -18.11 -24.76
C VAL A 550 19.03 -17.58 -24.30
N THR A 551 18.82 -16.28 -24.45
CA THR A 551 17.52 -15.64 -24.22
C THR A 551 16.95 -15.18 -25.54
N SER A 552 15.66 -15.42 -25.76
CA SER A 552 14.90 -14.84 -26.87
C SER A 552 13.76 -14.03 -26.32
N ARG A 553 13.64 -12.78 -26.81
CA ARG A 553 12.56 -11.86 -26.43
C ARG A 553 11.70 -11.56 -27.67
N PHE A 554 10.42 -11.42 -27.43
CA PHE A 554 9.43 -11.04 -28.42
C PHE A 554 8.78 -9.75 -27.96
N THR A 555 9.18 -8.62 -28.56
CA THR A 555 8.67 -7.29 -28.26
C THR A 555 7.71 -6.87 -29.34
N GLU A 556 6.50 -6.49 -28.98
CA GLU A 556 5.49 -6.00 -29.94
C GLU A 556 5.94 -4.66 -30.53
N ALA A 557 6.08 -4.58 -31.86
CA ALA A 557 6.64 -3.42 -32.54
C ALA A 557 5.79 -2.14 -32.36
N ALA A 558 4.48 -2.27 -32.26
CA ALA A 558 3.56 -1.13 -32.14
C ALA A 558 3.56 -0.49 -30.75
N THR A 559 3.77 -1.28 -29.69
CA THR A 559 3.63 -0.84 -28.30
C THR A 559 4.94 -0.79 -27.53
N GLY A 560 5.99 -1.48 -28.02
CA GLY A 560 7.24 -1.68 -27.29
C GLY A 560 7.13 -2.64 -26.10
N LEU A 561 6.01 -3.33 -25.94
CA LEU A 561 5.79 -4.27 -24.83
C LEU A 561 6.44 -5.62 -25.09
N GLU A 562 7.22 -6.11 -24.13
CA GLU A 562 7.73 -7.47 -24.14
C GLU A 562 6.60 -8.46 -23.89
N ARG A 563 6.25 -9.23 -24.93
CA ARG A 563 5.17 -10.21 -24.87
C ARG A 563 5.60 -11.56 -24.35
N LEU A 564 6.84 -11.95 -24.65
CA LEU A 564 7.40 -13.22 -24.21
C LEU A 564 8.93 -13.14 -24.15
N GLN A 565 9.48 -13.62 -23.06
CA GLN A 565 10.90 -13.91 -22.89
C GLN A 565 11.08 -15.39 -22.59
N ILE A 566 12.01 -16.05 -23.26
CA ILE A 566 12.38 -17.45 -22.98
C ILE A 566 13.90 -17.49 -22.81
N THR A 567 14.35 -18.16 -21.76
CA THR A 567 15.77 -18.36 -21.49
C THR A 567 16.06 -19.84 -21.27
N LEU A 568 17.10 -20.35 -21.91
CA LEU A 568 17.65 -21.67 -21.69
C LEU A 568 19.11 -21.51 -21.31
N GLY A 569 19.56 -22.16 -20.23
CA GLY A 569 20.93 -22.04 -19.77
C GLY A 569 21.43 -23.25 -19.00
N GLN A 570 22.76 -23.41 -19.02
CA GLN A 570 23.48 -24.46 -18.30
C GLN A 570 24.86 -23.94 -17.91
N ARG A 571 25.41 -24.44 -16.79
CA ARG A 571 26.76 -24.17 -16.35
C ARG A 571 27.60 -25.44 -16.48
N TYR A 572 28.81 -25.29 -16.99
CA TYR A 572 29.81 -26.33 -17.10
C TYR A 572 30.93 -26.06 -16.09
N TYR A 573 31.34 -27.11 -15.39
CA TYR A 573 32.47 -27.07 -14.45
C TYR A 573 33.64 -27.84 -15.07
N PHE A 574 34.79 -27.15 -15.14
CA PHE A 574 36.01 -27.80 -15.63
C PHE A 574 36.71 -28.58 -14.52
N ASP A 575 36.48 -28.20 -13.26
CA ASP A 575 36.98 -28.89 -12.08
C ASP A 575 35.84 -29.23 -11.10
N SER A 576 36.02 -30.27 -10.26
CA SER A 576 35.07 -30.59 -9.19
C SER A 576 35.02 -29.46 -8.15
N GLN A 577 33.82 -29.14 -7.67
CA GLN A 577 33.64 -28.13 -6.62
C GLN A 577 33.73 -28.78 -5.24
N GLN A 578 34.72 -28.37 -4.46
CA GLN A 578 35.05 -28.96 -3.16
C GLN A 578 34.53 -28.12 -1.99
N VAL A 579 34.33 -26.82 -2.16
CA VAL A 579 33.82 -25.95 -1.10
C VAL A 579 32.30 -26.10 -1.00
N THR A 580 31.85 -26.58 0.17
CA THR A 580 30.43 -26.82 0.48
C THR A 580 30.07 -26.27 1.87
N LEU A 581 28.79 -26.27 2.18
CA LEU A 581 28.30 -26.10 3.56
C LEU A 581 28.53 -27.40 4.35
N PRO A 582 28.63 -27.34 5.69
CA PRO A 582 28.77 -28.52 6.54
C PRO A 582 27.66 -29.55 6.26
N GLY A 583 28.05 -30.81 6.06
CA GLY A 583 27.12 -31.91 5.76
C GLY A 583 26.69 -32.03 4.30
N VAL A 584 27.14 -31.14 3.42
CA VAL A 584 26.84 -31.21 1.99
C VAL A 584 28.06 -31.83 1.25
N ALA A 585 27.80 -32.85 0.42
CA ALA A 585 28.85 -33.48 -0.36
C ALA A 585 29.38 -32.56 -1.48
N PRO A 586 30.69 -32.62 -1.80
CA PRO A 586 31.27 -31.92 -2.93
C PRO A 586 30.62 -32.35 -4.26
N ARG A 587 30.52 -31.40 -5.18
CA ARG A 587 30.01 -31.66 -6.54
C ARG A 587 31.11 -32.22 -7.39
N THR A 588 30.87 -33.40 -7.90
CA THR A 588 31.79 -34.11 -8.84
C THR A 588 31.31 -34.05 -10.29
N SER A 589 30.10 -33.58 -10.52
CA SER A 589 29.48 -33.50 -11.84
C SER A 589 30.06 -32.32 -12.64
N ASN A 590 30.37 -32.57 -13.92
CA ASN A 590 30.94 -31.55 -14.82
C ASN A 590 29.91 -30.53 -15.34
N THR A 591 28.63 -30.76 -15.11
CA THR A 591 27.55 -29.85 -15.54
C THR A 591 26.59 -29.59 -14.40
N THR A 592 25.99 -28.42 -14.42
CA THR A 592 24.76 -28.17 -13.65
C THR A 592 23.58 -28.78 -14.39
N ASP A 593 22.47 -28.73 -13.70
CA ASP A 593 21.17 -28.92 -14.27
C ASP A 593 20.89 -27.89 -15.38
N VAL A 594 20.05 -28.27 -16.31
CA VAL A 594 19.52 -27.35 -17.32
C VAL A 594 18.46 -26.47 -16.66
N LEU A 595 18.58 -25.17 -16.88
CA LEU A 595 17.62 -24.17 -16.41
C LEU A 595 16.83 -23.66 -17.61
N VAL A 596 15.50 -23.72 -17.47
CA VAL A 596 14.57 -23.09 -18.41
C VAL A 596 13.76 -22.04 -17.65
N ALA A 597 13.66 -20.84 -18.21
CA ALA A 597 12.81 -19.79 -17.65
C ALA A 597 12.02 -19.13 -18.78
N PHE A 598 10.78 -18.75 -18.49
CA PHE A 598 9.98 -17.96 -19.39
C PHE A 598 9.11 -16.99 -18.61
N SER A 599 8.83 -15.84 -19.19
CA SER A 599 7.92 -14.84 -18.64
C SER A 599 7.34 -13.98 -19.76
N GLY A 600 6.13 -13.50 -19.61
CA GLY A 600 5.56 -12.58 -20.58
C GLY A 600 4.10 -12.25 -20.34
N GLN A 601 3.70 -11.11 -20.89
CA GLN A 601 2.31 -10.70 -21.04
C GLN A 601 1.82 -11.11 -22.43
N ILE A 602 1.44 -12.40 -22.56
CA ILE A 602 1.11 -13.01 -23.86
C ILE A 602 -0.03 -12.28 -24.59
N THR A 603 -1.02 -11.85 -23.82
CA THR A 603 -2.09 -10.96 -24.29
C THR A 603 -2.27 -9.83 -23.29
N HIS A 604 -3.15 -8.87 -23.60
CA HIS A 604 -3.52 -7.82 -22.63
C HIS A 604 -3.92 -8.41 -21.25
N ASP A 605 -4.58 -9.55 -21.25
CA ASP A 605 -5.22 -10.14 -20.07
C ASP A 605 -4.39 -11.25 -19.41
N TRP A 606 -3.47 -11.89 -20.13
CA TRP A 606 -2.71 -13.03 -19.65
C TRP A 606 -1.25 -12.70 -19.35
N LEU A 607 -0.89 -12.84 -18.07
CA LEU A 607 0.49 -12.85 -17.62
C LEU A 607 0.88 -14.27 -17.23
N ILE A 608 1.95 -14.78 -17.83
CA ILE A 608 2.50 -16.12 -17.50
C ILE A 608 3.97 -16.00 -17.13
N GLY A 609 4.43 -16.92 -16.30
CA GLY A 609 5.84 -17.02 -15.99
C GLY A 609 6.15 -18.37 -15.37
N GLY A 610 7.38 -18.81 -15.56
CA GLY A 610 7.81 -20.06 -14.98
C GLY A 610 9.32 -20.25 -15.09
N SER A 611 9.82 -21.14 -14.24
CA SER A 611 11.19 -21.61 -14.31
C SER A 611 11.23 -23.08 -13.91
N GLY A 612 12.15 -23.82 -14.50
CA GLY A 612 12.41 -25.21 -14.18
C GLY A 612 13.91 -25.49 -14.14
N GLN A 613 14.32 -26.30 -13.20
CA GLN A 613 15.67 -26.84 -13.05
C GLN A 613 15.61 -28.35 -13.16
N PHE A 614 16.33 -28.88 -14.12
CA PHE A 614 16.29 -30.29 -14.49
C PHE A 614 17.70 -30.93 -14.38
N ASP A 615 17.83 -31.90 -13.53
CA ASP A 615 19.04 -32.72 -13.46
C ASP A 615 19.14 -33.60 -14.71
N THR A 616 20.12 -33.29 -15.54
CA THR A 616 20.37 -34.02 -16.81
C THR A 616 21.02 -35.38 -16.61
N GLN A 617 21.57 -35.65 -15.42
CA GLN A 617 22.23 -36.94 -15.14
C GLN A 617 21.23 -37.96 -14.66
N ASN A 618 20.30 -37.58 -13.79
CA ASN A 618 19.30 -38.49 -13.22
C ASN A 618 17.93 -38.39 -13.90
N GLY A 619 17.76 -37.42 -14.83
CA GLY A 619 16.50 -37.17 -15.50
C GLY A 619 15.39 -36.69 -14.57
N SER A 620 15.74 -36.07 -13.47
CA SER A 620 14.79 -35.61 -12.43
C SER A 620 14.61 -34.11 -12.41
N THR A 621 13.41 -33.66 -12.01
CA THR A 621 13.13 -32.25 -11.75
C THR A 621 13.60 -31.88 -10.35
N ILE A 622 14.48 -30.89 -10.23
CA ILE A 622 14.96 -30.38 -8.93
C ILE A 622 14.04 -29.30 -8.41
N SER A 623 13.71 -28.34 -9.25
CA SER A 623 12.75 -27.30 -8.90
C SER A 623 11.91 -26.89 -10.11
N GLN A 624 10.67 -26.50 -9.84
CA GLN A 624 9.76 -25.98 -10.86
C GLN A 624 8.85 -24.94 -10.24
N LYS A 625 8.78 -23.78 -10.88
CA LYS A 625 7.85 -22.69 -10.51
C LYS A 625 7.05 -22.32 -11.75
N LEU A 626 5.74 -22.38 -11.66
CA LEU A 626 4.84 -21.97 -12.73
C LEU A 626 3.82 -20.99 -12.18
N GLY A 627 3.54 -19.93 -12.92
CA GLY A 627 2.55 -18.95 -12.57
C GLY A 627 1.76 -18.48 -13.78
N ALA A 628 0.47 -18.31 -13.61
CA ALA A 628 -0.41 -17.71 -14.60
C ALA A 628 -1.41 -16.78 -13.91
N SER A 629 -1.64 -15.62 -14.48
CA SER A 629 -2.64 -14.66 -14.02
C SER A 629 -3.47 -14.20 -15.20
N TYR A 630 -4.78 -14.32 -15.07
CA TYR A 630 -5.76 -13.87 -16.06
C TYR A 630 -6.57 -12.70 -15.49
N ARG A 631 -6.51 -11.54 -16.17
CA ARG A 631 -7.11 -10.26 -15.72
C ARG A 631 -7.83 -9.56 -16.86
N PRO A 632 -9.01 -10.04 -17.30
CA PRO A 632 -9.72 -9.48 -18.44
C PRO A 632 -10.41 -8.13 -18.19
N GLY A 633 -10.30 -7.59 -16.98
CA GLY A 633 -10.85 -6.31 -16.60
C GLY A 633 -10.93 -6.12 -15.09
N PRO A 634 -11.35 -4.95 -14.62
CA PRO A 634 -11.47 -4.65 -13.20
C PRO A 634 -12.36 -5.65 -12.45
N GLY A 635 -11.94 -6.10 -11.28
CA GLY A 635 -12.66 -7.06 -10.46
C GLY A 635 -12.76 -8.48 -11.02
N ARG A 636 -11.95 -8.79 -12.03
CA ARG A 636 -11.83 -10.14 -12.61
C ARG A 636 -10.38 -10.56 -12.59
N VAL A 637 -10.05 -11.46 -11.70
CA VAL A 637 -8.71 -12.02 -11.60
C VAL A 637 -8.77 -13.51 -11.27
N LEU A 638 -7.98 -14.29 -11.99
CA LEU A 638 -7.69 -15.69 -11.69
C LEU A 638 -6.18 -15.83 -11.63
N ASN A 639 -5.66 -16.38 -10.55
CA ASN A 639 -4.24 -16.67 -10.40
C ASN A 639 -4.07 -18.15 -10.13
N LEU A 640 -3.09 -18.75 -10.77
CA LEU A 640 -2.62 -20.11 -10.53
C LEU A 640 -1.12 -20.06 -10.34
N SER A 641 -0.60 -20.65 -9.28
CA SER A 641 0.82 -20.90 -9.13
C SER A 641 1.08 -22.32 -8.63
N TYR A 642 2.17 -22.89 -9.12
CA TYR A 642 2.70 -24.17 -8.69
C TYR A 642 4.16 -24.01 -8.33
N ASN A 643 4.56 -24.48 -7.16
CA ASN A 643 5.92 -24.43 -6.66
C ASN A 643 6.36 -25.82 -6.19
N PHE A 644 7.39 -26.34 -6.84
CA PHE A 644 8.00 -27.63 -6.53
C PHE A 644 9.50 -27.45 -6.28
N ILE A 645 9.98 -27.98 -5.18
CA ILE A 645 11.41 -28.12 -4.85
C ILE A 645 11.56 -29.50 -4.22
N THR A 646 12.44 -30.32 -4.80
CA THR A 646 12.69 -31.70 -4.36
C THR A 646 13.00 -31.74 -2.86
N GLN A 647 12.32 -32.62 -2.13
CA GLN A 647 12.45 -32.85 -0.68
C GLN A 647 12.16 -31.63 0.22
N ASN A 648 11.56 -30.56 -0.32
CA ASN A 648 11.29 -29.35 0.45
C ASN A 648 9.86 -28.82 0.23
N THR A 649 9.43 -28.66 -1.01
CA THR A 649 8.16 -27.99 -1.31
C THR A 649 7.46 -28.69 -2.49
N ASN A 650 6.16 -28.90 -2.34
CA ASN A 650 5.29 -29.29 -3.46
C ASN A 650 3.91 -28.67 -3.18
N GLN A 651 3.63 -27.53 -3.82
CA GLN A 651 2.53 -26.66 -3.42
C GLN A 651 1.81 -26.09 -4.64
N ILE A 652 0.48 -26.08 -4.59
CA ILE A 652 -0.38 -25.39 -5.54
C ILE A 652 -1.11 -24.25 -4.83
N ASP A 653 -1.20 -23.10 -5.47
CA ASP A 653 -1.95 -21.93 -4.99
C ASP A 653 -2.86 -21.42 -6.10
N LEU A 654 -4.15 -21.48 -5.87
CA LEU A 654 -5.20 -20.98 -6.75
C LEU A 654 -5.95 -19.87 -6.04
N SER A 655 -6.06 -18.68 -6.65
CA SER A 655 -6.86 -17.59 -6.11
C SER A 655 -7.65 -16.87 -7.20
N ALA A 656 -8.79 -16.32 -6.80
CA ALA A 656 -9.68 -15.66 -7.73
C ALA A 656 -10.49 -14.55 -7.07
N GLN A 657 -10.82 -13.54 -7.87
CA GLN A 657 -11.95 -12.64 -7.67
C GLN A 657 -12.76 -12.63 -8.96
N TRP A 658 -14.07 -12.89 -8.85
CA TRP A 658 -14.92 -12.95 -10.04
C TRP A 658 -16.33 -12.43 -9.76
N PRO A 659 -16.95 -11.68 -10.70
CA PRO A 659 -18.35 -11.34 -10.61
C PRO A 659 -19.21 -12.60 -10.75
N LEU A 660 -20.00 -12.92 -9.74
CA LEU A 660 -20.91 -14.06 -9.71
C LEU A 660 -22.28 -13.70 -10.27
N ALA A 661 -22.72 -12.48 -9.98
CA ALA A 661 -23.97 -11.90 -10.47
C ALA A 661 -23.85 -10.38 -10.49
N GLN A 662 -24.89 -9.67 -10.93
CA GLN A 662 -24.93 -8.22 -10.85
C GLN A 662 -24.70 -7.75 -9.40
N ARG A 663 -23.67 -6.90 -9.18
CA ARG A 663 -23.24 -6.38 -7.87
C ARG A 663 -22.65 -7.41 -6.89
N TRP A 664 -22.55 -8.69 -7.24
CA TRP A 664 -21.97 -9.72 -6.41
C TRP A 664 -20.61 -10.17 -6.93
N TYR A 665 -19.63 -10.19 -6.05
CA TYR A 665 -18.28 -10.68 -6.31
C TYR A 665 -17.94 -11.81 -5.36
N GLY A 666 -17.43 -12.91 -5.91
CA GLY A 666 -16.85 -14.00 -5.14
C GLY A 666 -15.34 -13.87 -5.07
N MET A 667 -14.78 -14.17 -3.92
CA MET A 667 -13.34 -14.30 -3.70
C MET A 667 -13.04 -15.70 -3.18
N PHE A 668 -11.92 -16.23 -3.65
CA PHE A 668 -11.52 -17.58 -3.31
C PHE A 668 -10.01 -17.70 -3.30
N ARG A 669 -9.45 -18.47 -2.36
CA ARG A 669 -8.09 -18.98 -2.39
C ARG A 669 -8.03 -20.40 -1.89
N TYR A 670 -7.23 -21.20 -2.56
CA TYR A 670 -6.90 -22.56 -2.18
C TYR A 670 -5.41 -22.77 -2.34
N ASN A 671 -4.70 -22.81 -1.21
CA ASN A 671 -3.26 -23.05 -1.16
C ASN A 671 -3.03 -24.38 -0.43
N TYR A 672 -2.53 -25.38 -1.16
CA TYR A 672 -2.36 -26.72 -0.66
C TYR A 672 -0.92 -27.22 -0.83
N SER A 673 -0.34 -27.72 0.25
CA SER A 673 0.96 -28.38 0.26
C SER A 673 0.78 -29.89 0.08
N TYR A 674 1.22 -30.41 -1.08
CA TYR A 674 1.31 -31.86 -1.29
C TYR A 674 2.48 -32.48 -0.51
N PHE A 675 3.51 -31.69 -0.19
CA PHE A 675 4.64 -32.13 0.61
C PHE A 675 4.23 -32.44 2.04
N ASP A 676 3.48 -31.53 2.66
CA ASP A 676 2.98 -31.71 4.02
C ASP A 676 1.61 -32.37 4.09
N ASN A 677 0.99 -32.63 2.93
CA ASN A 677 -0.36 -33.18 2.78
C ASN A 677 -1.42 -32.39 3.57
N LYS A 678 -1.37 -31.04 3.50
CA LYS A 678 -2.27 -30.18 4.24
C LYS A 678 -2.68 -28.92 3.45
N LEU A 679 -3.87 -28.41 3.77
CA LEU A 679 -4.30 -27.09 3.34
C LEU A 679 -3.50 -26.03 4.12
N VAL A 680 -2.70 -25.23 3.43
CA VAL A 680 -1.91 -24.14 4.00
C VAL A 680 -2.80 -22.95 4.28
N GLU A 681 -3.61 -22.56 3.29
CA GLU A 681 -4.61 -21.51 3.43
C GLU A 681 -5.81 -21.79 2.52
N GLY A 682 -6.99 -21.76 3.09
CA GLY A 682 -8.26 -21.73 2.37
C GLY A 682 -9.00 -20.44 2.70
N LEU A 683 -9.50 -19.74 1.68
CA LEU A 683 -10.31 -18.54 1.85
C LEU A 683 -11.50 -18.62 0.90
N ALA A 684 -12.69 -18.29 1.41
CA ALA A 684 -13.86 -18.04 0.61
C ALA A 684 -14.54 -16.76 1.08
N GLY A 685 -14.87 -15.87 0.16
CA GLY A 685 -15.47 -14.58 0.47
C GLY A 685 -16.51 -14.18 -0.56
N LEU A 686 -17.44 -13.34 -0.12
CA LEU A 686 -18.45 -12.70 -0.94
C LEU A 686 -18.46 -11.20 -0.66
N GLU A 687 -18.61 -10.42 -1.71
CA GLU A 687 -18.82 -8.98 -1.63
C GLU A 687 -20.04 -8.57 -2.44
N TYR A 688 -20.90 -7.76 -1.82
CA TYR A 688 -22.06 -7.16 -2.47
C TYR A 688 -21.92 -5.65 -2.50
N ASN A 689 -22.08 -5.05 -3.68
CA ASN A 689 -22.05 -3.60 -3.87
C ASN A 689 -23.46 -3.05 -4.03
N GLY A 690 -23.99 -2.44 -2.98
CA GLY A 690 -25.29 -1.77 -2.98
C GLY A 690 -25.29 -0.38 -3.64
N GLY A 691 -24.12 0.11 -4.10
CA GLY A 691 -23.93 1.46 -4.64
C GLY A 691 -23.46 2.43 -3.57
N CYS A 692 -24.28 2.79 -2.62
CA CYS A 692 -23.91 3.65 -1.51
C CYS A 692 -23.46 2.89 -0.24
N TRP A 693 -23.39 1.57 -0.30
CA TRP A 693 -22.88 0.70 0.76
C TRP A 693 -22.30 -0.59 0.19
N LEU A 694 -21.46 -1.23 0.96
CA LEU A 694 -20.80 -2.49 0.62
C LEU A 694 -20.92 -3.47 1.78
N LEU A 695 -21.21 -4.72 1.45
CA LEU A 695 -21.20 -5.83 2.40
C LEU A 695 -20.13 -6.81 1.99
N ARG A 696 -19.20 -7.13 2.91
CA ARG A 696 -18.15 -8.14 2.71
C ARG A 696 -18.25 -9.20 3.78
N GLY A 697 -18.19 -10.44 3.37
CA GLY A 697 -18.07 -11.59 4.26
C GLY A 697 -16.96 -12.50 3.76
N ALA A 698 -16.12 -13.01 4.66
CA ALA A 698 -15.10 -14.00 4.33
C ALA A 698 -14.90 -15.00 5.46
N VAL A 699 -14.60 -16.23 5.08
CA VAL A 699 -14.14 -17.28 5.98
C VAL A 699 -12.74 -17.67 5.53
N GLN A 700 -11.84 -17.80 6.48
CA GLN A 700 -10.45 -18.20 6.25
C GLN A 700 -10.08 -19.35 7.17
N ARG A 701 -9.50 -20.39 6.60
CA ARG A 701 -8.79 -21.43 7.34
C ARG A 701 -7.30 -21.30 7.08
N LEU A 702 -6.53 -21.14 8.13
CA LEU A 702 -5.10 -21.00 8.07
C LEU A 702 -4.44 -22.14 8.82
N ALA A 703 -3.54 -22.88 8.16
CA ALA A 703 -2.70 -23.85 8.84
C ALA A 703 -1.71 -23.09 9.72
N THR A 704 -1.72 -23.41 10.99
CA THR A 704 -0.62 -23.10 11.91
C THR A 704 0.32 -24.29 11.95
N LYS A 705 1.55 -24.13 12.42
CA LYS A 705 2.53 -25.22 12.50
C LYS A 705 1.89 -26.51 13.05
N ASP A 706 2.33 -27.65 12.56
CA ASP A 706 2.07 -29.02 13.06
C ASP A 706 0.60 -29.40 13.23
N ALA A 707 -0.11 -29.54 12.09
CA ALA A 707 -1.46 -30.13 11.98
C ALA A 707 -2.61 -29.35 12.65
N GLN A 708 -2.37 -28.18 13.22
CA GLN A 708 -3.44 -27.31 13.73
C GLN A 708 -3.84 -26.28 12.68
N SER A 709 -5.12 -26.00 12.58
CA SER A 709 -5.67 -24.90 11.77
C SER A 709 -6.42 -23.91 12.64
N THR A 710 -6.45 -22.66 12.22
CA THR A 710 -7.29 -21.63 12.83
C THR A 710 -8.32 -21.18 11.82
N ASP A 711 -9.59 -21.26 12.20
CA ASP A 711 -10.69 -20.74 11.42
C ASP A 711 -11.01 -19.32 11.89
N SER A 712 -11.13 -18.40 10.91
CA SER A 712 -11.47 -17.01 11.14
C SER A 712 -12.68 -16.63 10.29
N PHE A 713 -13.58 -15.84 10.86
CA PHE A 713 -14.72 -15.28 10.16
C PHE A 713 -14.62 -13.76 10.17
N PHE A 714 -14.84 -13.16 9.02
CA PHE A 714 -14.81 -11.73 8.79
C PHE A 714 -16.15 -11.27 8.23
N PHE A 715 -16.61 -10.13 8.72
CA PHE A 715 -17.81 -9.47 8.23
C PHE A 715 -17.61 -7.96 8.29
N GLN A 716 -17.94 -7.26 7.21
CA GLN A 716 -17.85 -5.81 7.13
C GLN A 716 -19.04 -5.23 6.39
N LEU A 717 -19.72 -4.28 7.00
CA LEU A 717 -20.62 -3.36 6.34
C LEU A 717 -19.93 -2.00 6.23
N GLU A 718 -19.69 -1.56 5.00
CA GLU A 718 -19.13 -0.24 4.70
C GLU A 718 -20.25 0.66 4.20
N LEU A 719 -20.45 1.80 4.84
CA LEU A 719 -21.37 2.86 4.45
C LEU A 719 -20.55 3.95 3.80
N ASN A 720 -20.71 4.14 2.49
CA ASN A 720 -19.90 5.06 1.72
C ASN A 720 -19.98 6.49 2.29
N GLY A 721 -18.83 7.10 2.56
CA GLY A 721 -18.75 8.47 3.11
C GLY A 721 -19.00 8.57 4.61
N MET A 722 -19.32 7.48 5.32
CA MET A 722 -19.49 7.48 6.77
C MET A 722 -18.45 6.61 7.47
N GLY A 723 -18.16 5.41 6.94
CA GLY A 723 -17.21 4.49 7.55
C GLY A 723 -17.64 3.04 7.42
N SER A 724 -16.96 2.15 8.16
CA SER A 724 -17.26 0.71 8.13
C SER A 724 -17.50 0.15 9.53
N ILE A 725 -18.38 -0.83 9.63
CA ILE A 725 -18.72 -1.55 10.85
C ILE A 725 -18.38 -3.02 10.64
N GLY A 726 -17.72 -3.66 11.61
CA GLY A 726 -17.31 -5.06 11.56
C GLY A 726 -15.82 -5.26 11.39
N SER A 727 -15.38 -6.50 11.22
CA SER A 727 -13.98 -6.83 10.92
C SER A 727 -13.59 -6.28 9.54
N ASN A 728 -12.31 -5.93 9.37
CA ASN A 728 -11.85 -5.46 8.06
C ASN A 728 -11.19 -6.62 7.28
N PRO A 729 -11.94 -7.34 6.42
CA PRO A 729 -11.38 -8.41 5.60
C PRO A 729 -10.50 -7.91 4.46
N LEU A 730 -10.51 -6.60 4.15
CA LEU A 730 -9.86 -6.02 2.99
C LEU A 730 -8.36 -6.31 2.93
N HIS A 731 -7.68 -6.23 4.08
CA HIS A 731 -6.26 -6.55 4.17
C HIS A 731 -5.99 -8.03 3.86
N VAL A 732 -6.79 -8.92 4.43
CA VAL A 732 -6.70 -10.37 4.19
C VAL A 732 -6.98 -10.68 2.72
N LEU A 733 -8.03 -10.09 2.14
CA LEU A 733 -8.41 -10.29 0.74
C LEU A 733 -7.32 -9.79 -0.22
N LYS A 734 -6.75 -8.60 0.01
CA LYS A 734 -5.64 -8.06 -0.79
C LYS A 734 -4.37 -8.90 -0.72
N GLN A 735 -4.09 -9.51 0.43
CA GLN A 735 -2.95 -10.42 0.59
C GLN A 735 -3.21 -11.81 -0.02
N SER A 736 -4.42 -12.34 0.17
CA SER A 736 -4.77 -13.69 -0.27
C SER A 736 -5.10 -13.78 -1.75
N VAL A 737 -5.55 -12.69 -2.39
CA VAL A 737 -5.92 -12.68 -3.82
C VAL A 737 -5.12 -11.58 -4.53
N PRO A 738 -3.93 -11.89 -5.09
CA PRO A 738 -3.13 -10.91 -5.84
C PRO A 738 -3.92 -10.28 -7.00
N GLY A 739 -4.04 -8.97 -6.99
CA GLY A 739 -4.85 -8.22 -7.97
C GLY A 739 -6.31 -8.04 -7.58
N TYR A 740 -6.70 -8.38 -6.34
CA TYR A 740 -8.01 -8.05 -5.82
C TYR A 740 -8.26 -6.54 -5.83
N LEU A 741 -9.43 -6.16 -6.34
CA LEU A 741 -9.93 -4.77 -6.32
C LEU A 741 -11.27 -4.75 -5.56
N PRO A 742 -11.42 -3.89 -4.55
CA PRO A 742 -12.71 -3.65 -3.92
C PRO A 742 -13.76 -3.19 -4.94
N SER A 743 -15.00 -3.61 -4.80
CA SER A 743 -16.03 -3.32 -5.80
C SER A 743 -16.41 -1.84 -5.91
N ASN A 744 -16.14 -1.02 -4.89
CA ASN A 744 -16.26 0.44 -4.95
C ASN A 744 -15.17 1.11 -5.81
N GLU A 745 -14.04 0.44 -6.01
CA GLU A 745 -12.99 0.89 -6.93
C GLU A 745 -13.27 0.43 -8.37
N ILE A 746 -14.13 -0.58 -8.57
CA ILE A 746 -14.51 -1.12 -9.87
C ILE A 746 -15.61 -0.28 -10.53
N PHE A 747 -16.56 0.17 -9.73
CA PHE A 747 -17.63 1.08 -10.16
C PHE A 747 -17.36 2.44 -9.51
N PRO A 748 -16.78 3.42 -10.23
CA PRO A 748 -16.80 4.79 -9.75
C PRO A 748 -18.26 5.15 -9.49
N THR A 749 -18.52 5.79 -8.35
CA THR A 749 -19.87 6.27 -7.98
C THR A 749 -20.45 7.04 -9.17
N PRO A 750 -21.77 6.94 -9.47
CA PRO A 750 -22.38 7.51 -10.67
C PRO A 750 -22.42 9.03 -10.63
N ASN A 751 -21.26 9.69 -10.68
CA ASN A 751 -21.09 11.13 -10.71
C ASN A 751 -20.10 11.61 -11.78
N GLU A 752 -19.74 10.78 -12.74
CA GLU A 752 -19.09 11.24 -13.95
C GLU A 752 -20.11 11.31 -15.08
N ASN A 753 -20.64 12.53 -15.24
CA ASN A 753 -21.19 13.13 -16.45
C ASN A 753 -21.58 12.17 -17.57
N LEU A 754 -22.78 11.62 -17.50
CA LEU A 754 -23.52 11.35 -18.73
C LEU A 754 -23.98 12.69 -19.31
N PRO A 755 -23.62 13.05 -20.55
CA PRO A 755 -24.26 14.15 -21.22
C PRO A 755 -25.74 13.80 -21.30
N THR A 756 -26.58 14.63 -20.72
CA THR A 756 -28.02 14.59 -20.96
C THR A 756 -28.30 14.76 -22.46
N PRO A 757 -29.23 14.00 -23.04
CA PRO A 757 -29.59 14.09 -24.43
C PRO A 757 -30.12 15.46 -24.83
#